data_958a79f563f1521fc9fa2ccaa965417a
#
_entry.id   958a79f563f1521fc9fa2ccaa965417a
#
_cell.length_a   1.000
_cell.length_b   1.000
_cell.length_c   1.000
_cell.angle_alpha   90.00
_cell.angle_beta   90.00
_cell.angle_gamma   90.00
#
_symmetry.space_group_name_H-M   'P 1'
#
loop_
_entity.id
_entity.type
_entity.pdbx_description
1 polymer ?
#
loop_
_entity_poly.entity_id
_entity_poly.type
_entity_poly.pdbx_seq_one_letter_code
_entity_poly.pdbx_strand_id
1 'polypeptide(L)'
;MSIYDEIAQIVGPENIHTDYIERLCNSRDMSVHQGIPDAVVYAKTTEQVSAIMKLAHRDKVPVTARGSGTSTTGAVLPVRGGILLDLHNMNKILEINKKNFYARVEPGVICMQLNNTLGKDGLMFPPNPGSEIIATIGGMVSTNASGHRAVKYGTTKDYIKGLKVVLVDGSIIETGSITPKTSLGYDLTRLFCAAEGTLGIITEIICKLEPKPEYGALALAVFGNVNAAGDAVTEVTTSGIKLAGCEIMDKNSIKVVEKALGKDVTKIEALLIMEADGAKEVVVRDMNRIGDICKKYNVLEYEWTDDPARREEMMRARGGLVPTLSRIKPGNRLVAIAEDLGVPSTKIPETIRRAQDIAKKYNILIATFGHVGDGNVHTTFVCDVRSRDDWNRLKPAAEDLVKTAMEMKGTLSAEHGTGLTRAPHIALQLGPAFEVMRKIKQAMDPDNILNPGKMGLEKGKKADLYDYFTFQPLVEHPEGVNSYGLDIDNEVLACIHCGFCRLGCPTFSVTQRESKNARGRNALAYYLMNGSIEPSRELADAFYTCTTCQACTYFCPARIKVDEIVEAVRKKLYKSGYVPEPILGVRDNIIKMNNVFASAKAERIEIYPPALKEKAKKGELKAKAETLLFMGCVPSYLDMKMVPSLLKPLDAAKVDARARNFTRKTL
;
A
#
# COMPACT_ATOMS: atom_id res chain seq x y z
N MET A 1 -14.37 -9.97 34.24
CA MET A 1 -14.44 -9.16 33.02
C MET A 1 -13.23 -9.55 32.19
N SER A 2 -13.37 -9.79 30.90
CA SER A 2 -12.19 -10.06 30.07
C SER A 2 -11.40 -8.78 29.84
N ILE A 3 -10.10 -8.89 29.51
CA ILE A 3 -9.29 -7.71 29.13
C ILE A 3 -9.95 -6.91 27.98
N TYR A 4 -10.63 -7.60 27.06
CA TYR A 4 -11.31 -6.93 25.93
C TYR A 4 -12.52 -6.13 26.37
N ASP A 5 -13.26 -6.56 27.40
CA ASP A 5 -14.35 -5.78 28.00
C ASP A 5 -13.83 -4.53 28.71
N GLU A 6 -12.68 -4.64 29.40
CA GLU A 6 -12.03 -3.49 30.05
C GLU A 6 -11.52 -2.48 28.99
N ILE A 7 -10.92 -2.99 27.90
CA ILE A 7 -10.50 -2.12 26.78
C ILE A 7 -11.70 -1.43 26.12
N ALA A 8 -12.84 -2.12 25.97
CA ALA A 8 -14.06 -1.51 25.46
C ALA A 8 -14.55 -0.31 26.31
N GLN A 9 -14.32 -0.35 27.63
CA GLN A 9 -14.62 0.79 28.49
C GLN A 9 -13.68 1.99 28.29
N ILE A 10 -12.42 1.74 27.85
CA ILE A 10 -11.43 2.78 27.59
C ILE A 10 -11.64 3.45 26.24
N VAL A 11 -11.85 2.67 25.18
CA VAL A 11 -11.90 3.18 23.80
C VAL A 11 -13.31 3.40 23.27
N GLY A 12 -14.34 2.86 23.93
CA GLY A 12 -15.70 2.71 23.44
C GLY A 12 -15.88 1.38 22.68
N PRO A 13 -17.07 0.72 22.84
CA PRO A 13 -17.31 -0.59 22.23
C PRO A 13 -17.26 -0.58 20.70
N GLU A 14 -17.50 0.56 20.06
CA GLU A 14 -17.39 0.73 18.61
C GLU A 14 -15.94 0.78 18.11
N ASN A 15 -14.94 0.92 18.99
CA ASN A 15 -13.53 1.02 18.65
C ASN A 15 -12.73 -0.24 19.02
N ILE A 16 -13.41 -1.35 19.39
CA ILE A 16 -12.80 -2.66 19.59
C ILE A 16 -13.60 -3.72 18.84
N HIS A 17 -12.91 -4.58 18.12
CA HIS A 17 -13.52 -5.64 17.30
C HIS A 17 -12.85 -6.98 17.58
N THR A 18 -13.65 -7.90 18.11
CA THR A 18 -13.26 -9.31 18.33
C THR A 18 -13.91 -10.26 17.32
N ASP A 19 -14.76 -9.74 16.42
CA ASP A 19 -15.38 -10.52 15.35
C ASP A 19 -14.30 -11.04 14.38
N TYR A 20 -14.46 -12.30 13.96
CA TYR A 20 -13.46 -13.01 13.18
C TYR A 20 -13.16 -12.35 11.83
N ILE A 21 -14.17 -11.77 11.19
CA ILE A 21 -14.04 -11.12 9.87
C ILE A 21 -13.15 -9.88 9.94
N GLU A 22 -13.34 -9.00 10.93
CA GLU A 22 -12.47 -7.83 11.10
C GLU A 22 -11.03 -8.22 11.46
N ARG A 23 -10.88 -9.20 12.38
CA ARG A 23 -9.58 -9.75 12.76
C ARG A 23 -8.83 -10.32 11.56
N LEU A 24 -9.53 -11.06 10.70
CA LEU A 24 -8.97 -11.69 9.51
C LEU A 24 -8.56 -10.65 8.45
N CYS A 25 -9.35 -9.58 8.25
CA CYS A 25 -8.98 -8.48 7.36
C CYS A 25 -7.67 -7.79 7.77
N ASN A 26 -7.36 -7.78 9.06
CA ASN A 26 -6.18 -7.18 9.64
C ASN A 26 -4.99 -8.14 9.77
N SER A 27 -5.11 -9.39 9.33
CA SER A 27 -4.08 -10.43 9.48
C SER A 27 -2.97 -10.36 8.44
N ARG A 28 -3.02 -9.46 7.47
CA ARG A 28 -2.07 -9.37 6.34
C ARG A 28 -1.52 -7.96 6.15
N ASP A 29 -0.32 -7.89 5.58
CA ASP A 29 0.31 -6.70 4.99
C ASP A 29 0.82 -7.03 3.58
N MET A 30 1.82 -6.32 3.06
CA MET A 30 2.39 -6.60 1.73
C MET A 30 3.33 -7.81 1.71
N SER A 31 3.75 -8.32 2.87
CA SER A 31 4.66 -9.46 2.97
C SER A 31 4.02 -10.80 2.59
N VAL A 32 4.79 -11.87 2.70
CA VAL A 32 4.34 -13.26 2.50
C VAL A 32 3.82 -13.90 3.79
N HIS A 33 3.77 -13.14 4.87
CA HIS A 33 3.41 -13.63 6.20
C HIS A 33 1.96 -13.26 6.55
N GLN A 34 1.43 -13.90 7.57
CA GLN A 34 0.14 -13.58 8.19
C GLN A 34 0.20 -13.74 9.71
N GLY A 35 -0.68 -13.03 10.40
CA GLY A 35 -0.88 -13.18 11.84
C GLY A 35 -2.26 -12.63 12.21
N ILE A 36 -3.08 -13.45 12.89
CA ILE A 36 -4.47 -13.08 13.24
C ILE A 36 -4.47 -12.57 14.69
N PRO A 37 -4.92 -11.32 14.96
CA PRO A 37 -5.07 -10.82 16.32
C PRO A 37 -6.26 -11.46 17.03
N ASP A 38 -6.30 -11.36 18.37
CA ASP A 38 -7.49 -11.73 19.14
C ASP A 38 -8.50 -10.57 19.18
N ALA A 39 -8.01 -9.34 19.12
CA ALA A 39 -8.85 -8.13 18.95
C ALA A 39 -8.13 -7.07 18.11
N VAL A 40 -8.91 -6.28 17.37
CA VAL A 40 -8.47 -5.04 16.70
C VAL A 40 -8.99 -3.87 17.50
N VAL A 41 -8.09 -2.98 17.96
CA VAL A 41 -8.41 -1.84 18.84
C VAL A 41 -7.97 -0.55 18.16
N TYR A 42 -8.87 0.40 18.00
CA TYR A 42 -8.64 1.71 17.45
C TYR A 42 -8.48 2.76 18.56
N ALA A 43 -7.23 3.15 18.86
CA ALA A 43 -6.96 4.20 19.83
C ALA A 43 -7.03 5.60 19.22
N LYS A 44 -7.41 6.60 20.03
CA LYS A 44 -7.54 8.00 19.61
C LYS A 44 -6.66 8.96 20.41
N THR A 45 -6.12 8.54 21.56
CA THR A 45 -5.27 9.38 22.42
C THR A 45 -4.13 8.59 23.04
N THR A 46 -3.08 9.29 23.47
CA THR A 46 -1.95 8.71 24.21
C THR A 46 -2.39 8.05 25.50
N GLU A 47 -3.37 8.63 26.19
CA GLU A 47 -3.91 8.12 27.48
C GLU A 47 -4.63 6.78 27.26
N GLN A 48 -5.38 6.63 26.16
CA GLN A 48 -6.00 5.35 25.80
C GLN A 48 -4.93 4.30 25.54
N VAL A 49 -3.88 4.63 24.78
CA VAL A 49 -2.75 3.71 24.52
C VAL A 49 -2.08 3.32 25.83
N SER A 50 -1.82 4.28 26.73
CA SER A 50 -1.26 4.02 28.07
C SER A 50 -2.14 3.07 28.91
N ALA A 51 -3.45 3.31 28.94
CA ALA A 51 -4.38 2.47 29.69
C ALA A 51 -4.46 1.04 29.12
N ILE A 52 -4.47 0.89 27.78
CA ILE A 52 -4.43 -0.41 27.10
C ILE A 52 -3.13 -1.16 27.44
N MET A 53 -1.99 -0.46 27.41
CA MET A 53 -0.69 -1.07 27.71
C MET A 53 -0.61 -1.52 29.17
N LYS A 54 -1.16 -0.79 30.13
CA LYS A 54 -1.25 -1.21 31.53
C LYS A 54 -2.03 -2.52 31.69
N LEU A 55 -3.16 -2.67 30.99
CA LEU A 55 -3.95 -3.90 30.99
C LEU A 55 -3.19 -5.04 30.32
N ALA A 56 -2.60 -4.79 29.14
CA ALA A 56 -1.82 -5.76 28.40
C ALA A 56 -0.60 -6.25 29.21
N HIS A 57 0.07 -5.36 29.93
CA HIS A 57 1.18 -5.70 30.83
C HIS A 57 0.74 -6.53 32.03
N ARG A 58 -0.40 -6.17 32.66
CA ARG A 58 -0.99 -6.92 33.77
C ARG A 58 -1.30 -8.36 33.36
N ASP A 59 -1.93 -8.56 32.21
CA ASP A 59 -2.46 -9.83 31.75
C ASP A 59 -1.50 -10.58 30.79
N LYS A 60 -0.32 -10.01 30.51
CA LYS A 60 0.68 -10.54 29.59
C LYS A 60 0.14 -10.79 28.19
N VAL A 61 -0.75 -9.92 27.70
CA VAL A 61 -1.34 -10.01 26.37
C VAL A 61 -0.46 -9.30 25.36
N PRO A 62 -0.05 -9.95 24.25
CA PRO A 62 0.73 -9.33 23.19
C PRO A 62 0.04 -8.11 22.57
N VAL A 63 0.80 -7.06 22.25
CA VAL A 63 0.32 -5.86 21.55
C VAL A 63 1.18 -5.59 20.32
N THR A 64 0.56 -5.52 19.17
CA THR A 64 1.20 -5.12 17.90
C THR A 64 0.60 -3.80 17.43
N ALA A 65 1.41 -2.74 17.36
CA ALA A 65 0.98 -1.44 16.83
C ALA A 65 0.92 -1.46 15.30
N ARG A 66 -0.08 -0.78 14.73
CA ARG A 66 -0.29 -0.69 13.29
C ARG A 66 -0.69 0.73 12.87
N GLY A 67 -0.11 1.21 11.77
CA GLY A 67 -0.60 2.37 11.02
C GLY A 67 -1.42 1.93 9.81
N SER A 68 -1.02 2.32 8.61
CA SER A 68 -1.72 1.93 7.36
C SER A 68 -1.51 0.48 6.92
N GLY A 69 -0.63 -0.27 7.57
CA GLY A 69 -0.35 -1.66 7.21
C GLY A 69 0.32 -1.82 5.84
N THR A 70 1.24 -0.92 5.48
CA THR A 70 2.01 -0.91 4.22
C THR A 70 3.35 -1.64 4.32
N SER A 71 3.66 -2.29 5.44
CA SER A 71 4.90 -3.03 5.62
C SER A 71 5.04 -4.15 4.59
N THR A 72 6.24 -4.29 4.03
CA THR A 72 6.63 -5.39 3.12
C THR A 72 7.27 -6.56 3.86
N THR A 73 7.48 -6.42 5.19
CA THR A 73 8.30 -7.34 5.98
C THR A 73 7.54 -8.11 7.05
N GLY A 74 6.22 -7.89 7.19
CA GLY A 74 5.45 -8.50 8.26
C GLY A 74 5.63 -7.81 9.63
N ALA A 75 6.18 -6.61 9.67
CA ALA A 75 6.45 -5.88 10.92
C ALA A 75 5.19 -5.57 11.75
N VAL A 76 4.03 -5.42 11.10
CA VAL A 76 2.75 -5.05 11.72
C VAL A 76 1.79 -6.22 11.94
N LEU A 77 2.26 -7.46 11.81
CA LEU A 77 1.42 -8.66 11.91
C LEU A 77 1.44 -9.24 13.33
N PRO A 78 0.28 -9.44 13.97
CA PRO A 78 0.17 -9.99 15.33
C PRO A 78 0.36 -11.51 15.34
N VAL A 79 1.58 -11.99 15.10
CA VAL A 79 1.90 -13.41 14.93
C VAL A 79 1.83 -14.24 16.25
N ARG A 80 1.59 -13.57 17.37
CA ARG A 80 1.34 -14.19 18.66
C ARG A 80 -0.09 -13.92 19.15
N GLY A 81 -1.04 -13.58 18.25
CA GLY A 81 -2.37 -13.17 18.66
C GLY A 81 -2.36 -11.84 19.40
N GLY A 82 -3.20 -11.73 20.43
CA GLY A 82 -3.30 -10.54 21.27
C GLY A 82 -3.98 -9.35 20.58
N ILE A 83 -3.59 -8.15 20.96
CA ILE A 83 -4.19 -6.89 20.53
C ILE A 83 -3.45 -6.34 19.31
N LEU A 84 -4.15 -6.15 18.21
CA LEU A 84 -3.70 -5.27 17.12
C LEU A 84 -4.17 -3.85 17.45
N LEU A 85 -3.23 -2.99 17.85
CA LEU A 85 -3.51 -1.60 18.20
C LEU A 85 -3.32 -0.71 16.98
N ASP A 86 -4.42 -0.36 16.34
CA ASP A 86 -4.42 0.51 15.17
C ASP A 86 -4.46 1.98 15.59
N LEU A 87 -3.46 2.74 15.11
CA LEU A 87 -3.23 4.13 15.47
C LEU A 87 -3.65 5.13 14.36
N HIS A 88 -4.28 4.67 13.26
CA HIS A 88 -4.61 5.56 12.15
C HIS A 88 -5.61 6.67 12.53
N ASN A 89 -6.38 6.48 13.59
CA ASN A 89 -7.31 7.50 14.11
C ASN A 89 -6.61 8.60 14.95
N MET A 90 -5.34 8.39 15.33
CA MET A 90 -4.48 9.43 15.90
C MET A 90 -3.81 10.20 14.75
N ASN A 91 -4.53 11.07 14.06
CA ASN A 91 -4.12 11.64 12.77
C ASN A 91 -4.13 13.18 12.71
N LYS A 92 -3.98 13.83 13.83
CA LYS A 92 -3.95 15.30 13.91
C LYS A 92 -2.55 15.85 13.70
N ILE A 93 -2.45 16.93 12.92
CA ILE A 93 -1.30 17.81 12.92
C ILE A 93 -1.49 18.77 14.09
N LEU A 94 -0.71 18.59 15.17
CA LEU A 94 -0.92 19.29 16.44
C LEU A 94 -0.34 20.70 16.41
N GLU A 95 0.83 20.88 15.73
CA GLU A 95 1.51 22.15 15.62
C GLU A 95 2.37 22.19 14.34
N ILE A 96 2.43 23.35 13.68
CA ILE A 96 3.43 23.67 12.66
C ILE A 96 4.17 24.95 13.09
N ASN A 97 5.43 24.82 13.45
CA ASN A 97 6.27 25.94 13.85
C ASN A 97 7.25 26.33 12.73
N LYS A 98 6.80 27.27 11.90
CA LYS A 98 7.57 27.73 10.72
C LYS A 98 8.90 28.41 11.09
N LYS A 99 8.96 29.08 12.24
CA LYS A 99 10.19 29.81 12.67
C LYS A 99 11.27 28.86 13.15
N ASN A 100 10.89 27.71 13.73
CA ASN A 100 11.80 26.71 14.27
C ASN A 100 11.88 25.46 13.40
N PHE A 101 11.27 25.44 12.22
CA PHE A 101 11.29 24.36 11.25
C PHE A 101 10.95 22.99 11.85
N TYR A 102 9.83 22.90 12.55
CA TYR A 102 9.30 21.62 13.00
C TYR A 102 7.78 21.55 12.91
N ALA A 103 7.26 20.33 12.80
CA ALA A 103 5.86 20.02 13.02
C ALA A 103 5.72 18.97 14.10
N ARG A 104 4.68 19.08 14.93
CA ARG A 104 4.27 18.08 15.92
C ARG A 104 3.03 17.39 15.39
N VAL A 105 3.08 16.07 15.28
CA VAL A 105 2.03 15.28 14.65
C VAL A 105 1.72 14.02 15.45
N GLU A 106 0.50 13.53 15.35
CA GLU A 106 0.11 12.20 15.80
C GLU A 106 0.58 11.11 14.83
N PRO A 107 0.78 9.85 15.28
CA PRO A 107 1.41 8.79 14.48
C PRO A 107 0.60 8.37 13.24
N GLY A 108 -0.72 8.56 13.22
CA GLY A 108 -1.62 8.23 12.11
C GLY A 108 -1.67 9.28 11.00
N VAL A 109 -1.00 10.43 11.14
CA VAL A 109 -0.91 11.44 10.08
C VAL A 109 -0.25 10.81 8.84
N ILE A 110 -0.89 10.97 7.68
CA ILE A 110 -0.36 10.49 6.40
C ILE A 110 0.72 11.45 5.89
N CYS A 111 1.85 10.89 5.41
CA CYS A 111 3.00 11.66 4.93
C CYS A 111 2.62 12.70 3.86
N MET A 112 1.90 12.28 2.81
CA MET A 112 1.44 13.21 1.77
C MET A 112 0.48 14.28 2.32
N GLN A 113 -0.38 13.95 3.29
CA GLN A 113 -1.28 14.92 3.91
C GLN A 113 -0.50 16.00 4.68
N LEU A 114 0.54 15.57 5.42
CA LEU A 114 1.47 16.50 6.08
C LEU A 114 2.13 17.42 5.06
N ASN A 115 2.73 16.84 4.00
CA ASN A 115 3.42 17.60 2.96
C ASN A 115 2.49 18.54 2.17
N ASN A 116 1.24 18.15 1.91
CA ASN A 116 0.25 19.02 1.27
C ASN A 116 -0.11 20.22 2.18
N THR A 117 -0.11 20.03 3.48
CA THR A 117 -0.34 21.12 4.44
C THR A 117 0.88 22.04 4.53
N LEU A 118 2.08 21.49 4.67
CA LEU A 118 3.35 22.22 4.74
C LEU A 118 3.64 23.00 3.46
N GLY A 119 3.34 22.43 2.30
CA GLY A 119 3.59 23.01 0.99
C GLY A 119 2.90 24.36 0.78
N LYS A 120 1.79 24.66 1.47
CA LYS A 120 1.13 25.97 1.45
C LYS A 120 2.00 27.09 2.06
N ASP A 121 2.94 26.68 2.89
CA ASP A 121 3.87 27.57 3.58
C ASP A 121 5.31 27.48 3.04
N GLY A 122 5.50 26.83 1.88
CA GLY A 122 6.83 26.64 1.29
C GLY A 122 7.74 25.70 2.08
N LEU A 123 7.16 24.81 2.91
CA LEU A 123 7.87 23.83 3.73
C LEU A 123 7.61 22.41 3.25
N MET A 124 8.48 21.49 3.66
CA MET A 124 8.29 20.04 3.42
C MET A 124 8.89 19.20 4.56
N PHE A 125 8.37 17.98 4.69
CA PHE A 125 8.97 16.87 5.40
C PHE A 125 9.60 15.96 4.33
N PRO A 126 10.94 15.92 4.21
CA PRO A 126 11.62 15.36 3.03
C PRO A 126 11.50 13.86 2.81
N PRO A 127 11.44 12.97 3.84
CA PRO A 127 11.33 11.54 3.62
C PRO A 127 10.08 11.17 2.84
N ASN A 128 10.23 10.42 1.74
CA ASN A 128 9.14 10.15 0.80
C ASN A 128 9.14 8.70 0.31
N PRO A 129 8.72 7.74 1.16
CA PRO A 129 8.60 6.35 0.73
C PRO A 129 7.61 6.21 -0.43
N GLY A 130 7.77 5.19 -1.27
CA GLY A 130 6.85 4.94 -2.40
C GLY A 130 5.38 4.77 -1.99
N SER A 131 5.10 4.58 -0.72
CA SER A 131 3.76 4.52 -0.11
C SER A 131 3.31 5.83 0.53
N GLU A 132 3.99 6.96 0.34
CA GLU A 132 3.74 8.26 1.02
C GLU A 132 2.28 8.71 1.00
N ILE A 133 1.54 8.34 -0.04
CA ILE A 133 0.12 8.69 -0.19
C ILE A 133 -0.78 8.08 0.89
N ILE A 134 -0.33 7.00 1.56
CA ILE A 134 -1.05 6.36 2.66
C ILE A 134 -0.16 5.98 3.85
N ALA A 135 1.16 6.07 3.73
CA ALA A 135 2.08 5.78 4.83
C ALA A 135 1.86 6.77 5.97
N THR A 136 1.71 6.24 7.19
CA THR A 136 1.61 7.07 8.39
C THR A 136 2.98 7.47 8.90
N ILE A 137 3.11 8.68 9.45
CA ILE A 137 4.39 9.16 10.02
C ILE A 137 4.89 8.22 11.12
N GLY A 138 4.00 7.69 11.98
CA GLY A 138 4.37 6.69 13.01
C GLY A 138 4.93 5.39 12.41
N GLY A 139 4.34 4.90 11.30
CA GLY A 139 4.86 3.77 10.56
C GLY A 139 6.23 4.04 9.96
N MET A 140 6.43 5.22 9.34
CA MET A 140 7.70 5.64 8.78
C MET A 140 8.82 5.72 9.83
N VAL A 141 8.53 6.25 11.02
CA VAL A 141 9.48 6.29 12.14
C VAL A 141 9.81 4.88 12.60
N SER A 142 8.79 4.02 12.76
CA SER A 142 8.96 2.66 13.28
C SER A 142 9.82 1.76 12.39
N THR A 143 9.85 1.99 11.08
CA THR A 143 10.69 1.24 10.11
C THR A 143 11.90 2.02 9.63
N ASN A 144 12.03 3.29 10.01
CA ASN A 144 12.98 4.22 9.41
C ASN A 144 12.87 4.29 7.90
N ALA A 145 11.63 4.40 7.39
CA ALA A 145 11.35 4.43 5.97
C ALA A 145 12.10 5.57 5.26
N SER A 146 12.44 5.34 4.01
CA SER A 146 13.04 6.34 3.13
C SER A 146 12.38 6.32 1.74
N GLY A 147 13.11 6.60 0.70
CA GLY A 147 12.65 6.62 -0.68
C GLY A 147 13.67 7.30 -1.59
N HIS A 148 13.30 7.57 -2.83
CA HIS A 148 14.22 8.04 -3.86
C HIS A 148 14.98 9.34 -3.51
N ARG A 149 14.48 10.15 -2.56
CA ARG A 149 15.14 11.39 -2.11
C ARG A 149 16.16 11.19 -0.99
N ALA A 150 16.33 9.96 -0.51
CA ALA A 150 17.26 9.69 0.61
C ALA A 150 18.71 10.04 0.28
N VAL A 151 19.11 9.98 -0.98
CA VAL A 151 20.46 10.38 -1.45
C VAL A 151 20.81 11.82 -1.09
N LYS A 152 19.85 12.73 -1.05
CA LYS A 152 20.03 14.14 -0.65
C LYS A 152 19.64 14.40 0.78
N TYR A 153 18.50 13.88 1.17
CA TYR A 153 17.85 14.29 2.41
C TYR A 153 18.03 13.29 3.55
N GLY A 154 18.49 12.06 3.28
CA GLY A 154 18.56 11.01 4.30
C GLY A 154 17.22 10.31 4.52
N THR A 155 17.10 9.63 5.66
CA THR A 155 15.98 8.77 6.00
C THR A 155 15.08 9.42 7.06
N THR A 156 13.95 8.76 7.41
CA THR A 156 13.00 9.31 8.39
C THR A 156 13.66 9.67 9.73
N LYS A 157 14.57 8.83 10.28
CA LYS A 157 15.23 9.09 11.57
C LYS A 157 16.04 10.40 11.59
N ASP A 158 16.50 10.87 10.42
CA ASP A 158 17.28 12.11 10.32
C ASP A 158 16.40 13.36 10.46
N TYR A 159 15.09 13.17 10.34
CA TYR A 159 14.05 14.20 10.45
C TYR A 159 13.19 14.10 11.70
N ILE A 160 13.57 13.23 12.65
CA ILE A 160 12.85 13.13 13.93
C ILE A 160 13.62 13.84 15.04
N LYS A 161 13.03 14.88 15.60
CA LYS A 161 13.60 15.69 16.69
C LYS A 161 13.20 15.15 18.08
N GLY A 162 12.05 14.50 18.19
CA GLY A 162 11.54 13.97 19.46
C GLY A 162 10.32 13.11 19.28
N LEU A 163 10.03 12.30 20.26
CA LEU A 163 8.93 11.35 20.30
C LEU A 163 8.24 11.37 21.66
N LYS A 164 6.92 11.16 21.67
CA LYS A 164 6.18 10.71 22.85
C LYS A 164 5.90 9.24 22.67
N VAL A 165 6.30 8.42 23.65
CA VAL A 165 6.27 6.96 23.57
C VAL A 165 5.61 6.39 24.81
N VAL A 166 4.71 5.43 24.62
CA VAL A 166 4.15 4.61 25.69
C VAL A 166 4.97 3.33 25.80
N LEU A 167 5.53 3.08 26.99
CA LEU A 167 6.32 1.89 27.31
C LEU A 167 5.42 0.69 27.65
N VAL A 168 6.02 -0.47 27.85
CA VAL A 168 5.31 -1.74 28.08
C VAL A 168 4.41 -1.70 29.33
N ASP A 169 4.84 -0.99 30.39
CA ASP A 169 4.09 -0.81 31.63
C ASP A 169 2.99 0.29 31.57
N GLY A 170 2.84 0.91 30.40
CA GLY A 170 1.93 2.01 30.16
C GLY A 170 2.48 3.39 30.59
N SER A 171 3.71 3.49 31.09
CA SER A 171 4.34 4.80 31.35
C SER A 171 4.56 5.57 30.06
N ILE A 172 4.39 6.90 30.14
CA ILE A 172 4.55 7.81 29.00
C ILE A 172 5.88 8.55 29.18
N ILE A 173 6.71 8.51 28.17
CA ILE A 173 7.98 9.26 28.14
C ILE A 173 8.03 10.18 26.92
N GLU A 174 8.80 11.25 27.04
CA GLU A 174 9.16 12.15 25.95
C GLU A 174 10.66 12.06 25.71
N THR A 175 11.07 12.03 24.45
CA THR A 175 12.47 11.95 24.03
C THR A 175 12.81 13.10 23.10
N GLY A 176 14.12 13.40 22.98
CA GLY A 176 14.63 14.40 22.04
C GLY A 176 14.42 15.85 22.52
N SER A 177 14.50 16.78 21.58
CA SER A 177 14.40 18.23 21.83
C SER A 177 14.02 18.99 20.56
N ILE A 178 13.29 20.09 20.70
CA ILE A 178 13.00 21.02 19.59
C ILE A 178 14.23 21.86 19.19
N THR A 179 15.28 21.90 20.02
CA THR A 179 16.49 22.65 19.72
C THR A 179 17.26 22.05 18.54
N PRO A 180 18.04 22.85 17.80
CA PRO A 180 18.82 22.32 16.66
C PRO A 180 19.84 21.24 17.04
N LYS A 181 20.35 21.27 18.28
CA LYS A 181 21.32 20.29 18.79
C LYS A 181 21.12 20.03 20.29
N THR A 182 21.43 18.81 20.70
CA THR A 182 21.51 18.39 22.11
C THR A 182 22.62 17.36 22.25
N SER A 183 23.29 17.37 23.41
CA SER A 183 24.31 16.36 23.81
C SER A 183 23.93 15.72 25.15
N LEU A 184 22.68 15.83 25.57
CA LEU A 184 22.21 15.37 26.86
C LEU A 184 21.85 13.87 26.83
N GLY A 185 22.69 13.03 27.36
CA GLY A 185 22.42 11.60 27.56
C GLY A 185 22.46 10.76 26.27
N TYR A 186 21.89 9.57 26.34
CA TYR A 186 21.72 8.69 25.18
C TYR A 186 20.63 9.19 24.25
N ASP A 187 20.80 9.00 22.95
CA ASP A 187 19.80 9.32 21.95
C ASP A 187 18.66 8.29 21.92
N LEU A 188 17.72 8.44 22.87
CA LEU A 188 16.55 7.57 22.95
C LEU A 188 15.61 7.78 21.76
N THR A 189 15.56 8.96 21.16
CA THR A 189 14.73 9.20 19.96
C THR A 189 15.13 8.26 18.84
N ARG A 190 16.44 8.14 18.57
CA ARG A 190 16.94 7.24 17.53
C ARG A 190 16.85 5.76 17.92
N LEU A 191 16.81 5.43 19.22
CA LEU A 191 16.59 4.07 19.69
C LEU A 191 15.18 3.54 19.32
N PHE A 192 14.16 4.41 19.39
CA PHE A 192 12.79 4.05 18.98
C PHE A 192 12.58 4.09 17.46
N CYS A 193 13.40 4.83 16.71
CA CYS A 193 13.39 4.77 15.24
C CYS A 193 13.90 3.40 14.77
N ALA A 194 13.23 2.80 13.80
CA ALA A 194 13.49 1.44 13.30
C ALA A 194 13.33 0.31 14.34
N ALA A 195 12.70 0.60 15.50
CA ALA A 195 12.42 -0.41 16.50
C ALA A 195 11.15 -1.26 16.19
N GLU A 196 10.41 -0.93 15.15
CA GLU A 196 9.21 -1.67 14.69
C GLU A 196 8.19 -1.96 15.80
N GLY A 197 8.04 -1.01 16.75
CA GLY A 197 7.13 -1.16 17.89
C GLY A 197 7.55 -2.20 18.94
N THR A 198 8.78 -2.71 18.89
CA THR A 198 9.27 -3.72 19.84
C THR A 198 9.74 -3.16 21.18
N LEU A 199 9.98 -1.83 21.27
CA LEU A 199 10.48 -1.15 22.47
C LEU A 199 9.46 -0.20 23.10
N GLY A 200 8.41 0.19 22.38
CA GLY A 200 7.36 1.10 22.82
C GLY A 200 6.42 1.48 21.68
N ILE A 201 5.33 2.15 22.03
CA ILE A 201 4.31 2.60 21.08
C ILE A 201 4.40 4.12 20.93
N ILE A 202 4.72 4.60 19.74
CA ILE A 202 4.86 6.01 19.43
C ILE A 202 3.47 6.64 19.30
N THR A 203 3.22 7.71 20.06
CA THR A 203 1.91 8.41 20.09
C THR A 203 2.00 9.88 19.67
N GLU A 204 3.20 10.47 19.61
CA GLU A 204 3.43 11.81 19.09
C GLU A 204 4.84 11.93 18.52
N ILE A 205 5.00 12.70 17.45
CA ILE A 205 6.25 12.83 16.71
C ILE A 205 6.53 14.30 16.44
N ILE A 206 7.77 14.73 16.71
CA ILE A 206 8.29 16.05 16.33
C ILE A 206 9.14 15.88 15.08
N CYS A 207 8.59 16.27 13.95
CA CYS A 207 9.23 16.22 12.64
C CYS A 207 10.06 17.49 12.40
N LYS A 208 11.31 17.34 11.99
CA LYS A 208 12.12 18.44 11.41
C LYS A 208 11.61 18.76 10.02
N LEU A 209 11.54 20.03 9.67
CA LEU A 209 11.11 20.49 8.35
C LEU A 209 12.26 21.14 7.60
N GLU A 210 12.13 21.15 6.27
CA GLU A 210 13.03 21.87 5.36
C GLU A 210 12.22 22.83 4.48
N PRO A 211 12.82 23.91 3.99
CA PRO A 211 12.24 24.72 2.92
C PRO A 211 12.05 23.86 1.65
N LYS A 212 10.92 24.02 0.99
CA LYS A 212 10.68 23.37 -0.30
C LYS A 212 11.62 23.99 -1.36
N PRO A 213 12.32 23.17 -2.16
CA PRO A 213 13.15 23.68 -3.25
C PRO A 213 12.36 24.53 -4.24
N GLU A 214 12.94 25.64 -4.68
CA GLU A 214 12.31 26.58 -5.62
C GLU A 214 12.22 26.02 -7.04
N TYR A 215 13.19 25.18 -7.40
CA TYR A 215 13.31 24.64 -8.74
C TYR A 215 13.77 23.17 -8.71
N GLY A 216 13.40 22.41 -9.73
CA GLY A 216 13.80 21.02 -9.88
C GLY A 216 13.75 20.58 -11.33
N ALA A 217 14.65 19.68 -11.70
CA ALA A 217 14.72 19.05 -13.01
C ALA A 217 14.94 17.54 -12.89
N LEU A 218 14.57 16.81 -13.94
CA LEU A 218 14.69 15.36 -14.02
C LEU A 218 15.36 14.98 -15.33
N ALA A 219 16.34 14.07 -15.27
CA ALA A 219 17.01 13.50 -16.42
C ALA A 219 16.70 12.02 -16.56
N LEU A 220 16.59 11.57 -17.81
CA LEU A 220 16.55 10.19 -18.23
C LEU A 220 17.85 9.86 -18.98
N ALA A 221 18.54 8.77 -18.59
CA ALA A 221 19.72 8.29 -19.27
C ALA A 221 19.59 6.78 -19.56
N VAL A 222 19.79 6.39 -20.82
CA VAL A 222 19.62 5.02 -21.29
C VAL A 222 20.96 4.42 -21.64
N PHE A 223 21.27 3.23 -21.12
CA PHE A 223 22.56 2.56 -21.32
C PHE A 223 22.39 1.17 -21.90
N GLY A 224 23.27 0.83 -22.84
CA GLY A 224 23.43 -0.52 -23.40
C GLY A 224 24.32 -1.43 -22.54
N ASN A 225 24.77 -0.96 -21.37
CA ASN A 225 25.63 -1.70 -20.45
C ASN A 225 25.38 -1.24 -19.01
N VAL A 226 25.06 -2.18 -18.14
CA VAL A 226 24.76 -1.89 -16.71
C VAL A 226 25.98 -1.39 -15.94
N ASN A 227 27.21 -1.83 -16.30
CA ASN A 227 28.42 -1.33 -15.65
C ASN A 227 28.63 0.14 -15.99
N ALA A 228 28.47 0.52 -17.26
CA ALA A 228 28.57 1.92 -17.69
C ALA A 228 27.56 2.83 -16.97
N ALA A 229 26.33 2.35 -16.75
CA ALA A 229 25.34 3.05 -15.96
C ALA A 229 25.80 3.25 -14.50
N GLY A 230 26.33 2.20 -13.87
CA GLY A 230 26.81 2.26 -12.49
C GLY A 230 28.06 3.14 -12.33
N ASP A 231 28.98 3.10 -13.28
CA ASP A 231 30.17 3.96 -13.30
C ASP A 231 29.75 5.43 -13.46
N ALA A 232 28.77 5.73 -14.32
CA ALA A 232 28.20 7.05 -14.47
C ALA A 232 27.56 7.55 -13.16
N VAL A 233 26.76 6.73 -12.45
CA VAL A 233 26.20 7.06 -11.15
C VAL A 233 27.31 7.37 -10.13
N THR A 234 28.33 6.51 -10.08
CA THR A 234 29.48 6.69 -9.18
C THR A 234 30.20 8.02 -9.43
N GLU A 235 30.48 8.34 -10.70
CA GLU A 235 31.12 9.61 -11.03
C GLU A 235 30.22 10.81 -10.73
N VAL A 236 28.92 10.74 -11.03
CA VAL A 236 27.97 11.81 -10.71
C VAL A 236 27.94 12.06 -9.20
N THR A 237 27.80 11.01 -8.38
CA THR A 237 27.71 11.17 -6.92
C THR A 237 29.02 11.64 -6.27
N THR A 238 30.17 11.34 -6.86
CA THR A 238 31.50 11.77 -6.37
C THR A 238 31.96 13.11 -6.95
N SER A 239 31.30 13.62 -7.99
CA SER A 239 31.66 14.90 -8.65
C SER A 239 31.24 16.16 -7.87
N GLY A 240 30.60 16.00 -6.72
CA GLY A 240 30.04 17.11 -5.91
C GLY A 240 28.63 17.55 -6.36
N ILE A 241 28.04 16.90 -7.35
CA ILE A 241 26.63 17.09 -7.70
C ILE A 241 25.76 16.47 -6.61
N LYS A 242 24.81 17.24 -6.07
CA LYS A 242 23.86 16.75 -5.06
C LYS A 242 22.54 16.38 -5.73
N LEU A 243 22.42 15.13 -6.14
CA LEU A 243 21.16 14.61 -6.68
C LEU A 243 20.06 14.62 -5.61
N ALA A 244 18.86 15.05 -5.99
CA ALA A 244 17.67 14.92 -5.16
C ALA A 244 17.10 13.48 -5.20
N GLY A 245 17.36 12.76 -6.29
CA GLY A 245 17.02 11.35 -6.48
C GLY A 245 17.84 10.72 -7.59
N CYS A 246 18.08 9.40 -7.49
CA CYS A 246 18.73 8.65 -8.55
C CYS A 246 18.19 7.20 -8.55
N GLU A 247 17.44 6.87 -9.60
CA GLU A 247 16.80 5.57 -9.78
C GLU A 247 17.49 4.77 -10.88
N ILE A 248 17.50 3.43 -10.72
CA ILE A 248 17.88 2.52 -11.78
C ILE A 248 16.77 1.51 -12.07
N MET A 249 16.68 1.07 -13.31
CA MET A 249 15.93 -0.10 -13.74
C MET A 249 16.84 -0.98 -14.60
N ASP A 250 16.91 -2.28 -14.27
CA ASP A 250 17.65 -3.26 -15.07
C ASP A 250 16.86 -3.72 -16.30
N LYS A 251 17.48 -4.49 -17.17
CA LYS A 251 16.87 -5.06 -18.39
C LYS A 251 15.55 -5.78 -18.12
N ASN A 252 15.46 -6.59 -17.04
CA ASN A 252 14.25 -7.33 -16.72
C ASN A 252 13.12 -6.37 -16.34
N SER A 253 13.42 -5.37 -15.53
CA SER A 253 12.47 -4.33 -15.12
C SER A 253 12.01 -3.49 -16.32
N ILE A 254 12.92 -3.09 -17.20
CA ILE A 254 12.62 -2.29 -18.39
C ILE A 254 11.69 -3.06 -19.34
N LYS A 255 11.93 -4.34 -19.54
CA LYS A 255 11.08 -5.20 -20.38
C LYS A 255 9.64 -5.29 -19.87
N VAL A 256 9.45 -5.25 -18.55
CA VAL A 256 8.12 -5.27 -17.94
C VAL A 256 7.31 -4.02 -18.27
N VAL A 257 7.98 -2.87 -18.37
CA VAL A 257 7.33 -1.58 -18.64
C VAL A 257 7.49 -1.10 -20.10
N GLU A 258 7.95 -1.97 -21.00
CA GLU A 258 8.21 -1.66 -22.42
C GLU A 258 7.04 -0.93 -23.10
N LYS A 259 5.81 -1.40 -22.88
CA LYS A 259 4.61 -0.75 -23.42
C LYS A 259 4.41 0.68 -22.91
N ALA A 260 4.79 0.93 -21.66
CA ALA A 260 4.68 2.28 -21.06
C ALA A 260 5.79 3.20 -21.57
N LEU A 261 6.96 2.63 -21.92
CA LEU A 261 8.08 3.38 -22.50
C LEU A 261 7.84 3.72 -23.98
N GLY A 262 6.99 2.97 -24.69
CA GLY A 262 6.61 3.26 -26.07
C GLY A 262 7.75 3.13 -27.09
N LYS A 263 8.83 2.41 -26.75
CA LYS A 263 10.02 2.24 -27.60
C LYS A 263 10.60 0.83 -27.49
N ASP A 264 11.38 0.43 -28.53
CA ASP A 264 12.14 -0.82 -28.50
C ASP A 264 13.21 -0.80 -27.40
N VAL A 265 13.15 -1.78 -26.51
CA VAL A 265 14.04 -1.90 -25.34
C VAL A 265 15.09 -3.00 -25.51
N THR A 266 15.19 -3.64 -26.67
CA THR A 266 16.05 -4.83 -26.89
C THR A 266 17.54 -4.57 -26.65
N LYS A 267 18.00 -3.33 -26.90
CA LYS A 267 19.40 -2.89 -26.72
C LYS A 267 19.64 -2.20 -25.37
N ILE A 268 18.63 -2.10 -24.52
CA ILE A 268 18.71 -1.38 -23.24
C ILE A 268 19.02 -2.38 -22.13
N GLU A 269 20.13 -2.18 -21.43
CA GLU A 269 20.51 -2.97 -20.26
C GLU A 269 20.24 -2.25 -18.95
N ALA A 270 20.26 -0.90 -18.94
CA ALA A 270 19.93 -0.09 -17.78
C ALA A 270 19.32 1.25 -18.18
N LEU A 271 18.39 1.74 -17.36
CA LEU A 271 17.77 3.06 -17.45
C LEU A 271 17.97 3.77 -16.11
N LEU A 272 18.54 4.98 -16.14
CA LEU A 272 18.69 5.85 -14.99
C LEU A 272 17.69 7.00 -15.07
N ILE A 273 17.11 7.35 -13.91
CA ILE A 273 16.31 8.55 -13.72
C ILE A 273 17.00 9.35 -12.61
N MET A 274 17.45 10.56 -12.91
CA MET A 274 18.20 11.41 -11.98
C MET A 274 17.47 12.73 -11.77
N GLU A 275 17.22 13.08 -10.51
CA GLU A 275 16.56 14.32 -10.12
C GLU A 275 17.56 15.25 -9.43
N ALA A 276 17.52 16.55 -9.76
CA ALA A 276 18.19 17.60 -9.01
C ALA A 276 17.22 18.70 -8.64
N ASP A 277 17.38 19.28 -7.45
CA ASP A 277 16.55 20.38 -6.96
C ASP A 277 17.38 21.43 -6.18
N GLY A 278 16.88 22.66 -6.15
CA GLY A 278 17.55 23.79 -5.48
C GLY A 278 17.42 25.10 -6.26
N ALA A 279 18.49 25.90 -6.29
CA ALA A 279 18.56 27.13 -7.10
C ALA A 279 18.64 26.77 -8.59
N LYS A 280 17.92 27.51 -9.44
CA LYS A 280 17.76 27.20 -10.86
C LYS A 280 19.10 27.07 -11.59
N GLU A 281 20.00 28.02 -11.40
CA GLU A 281 21.32 28.06 -12.08
C GLU A 281 22.16 26.84 -11.72
N VAL A 282 22.08 26.38 -10.46
CA VAL A 282 22.80 25.20 -9.97
C VAL A 282 22.20 23.94 -10.61
N VAL A 283 20.88 23.80 -10.61
CA VAL A 283 20.21 22.63 -11.19
C VAL A 283 20.48 22.53 -12.67
N VAL A 284 20.36 23.60 -13.45
CA VAL A 284 20.64 23.60 -14.90
C VAL A 284 22.10 23.24 -15.18
N ARG A 285 23.05 23.82 -14.45
CA ARG A 285 24.47 23.46 -14.54
C ARG A 285 24.70 21.98 -14.26
N ASP A 286 24.10 21.47 -13.18
CA ASP A 286 24.30 20.09 -12.73
C ASP A 286 23.67 19.10 -13.72
N MET A 287 22.50 19.39 -14.29
CA MET A 287 21.88 18.55 -15.34
C MET A 287 22.76 18.45 -16.59
N ASN A 288 23.37 19.54 -17.02
CA ASN A 288 24.30 19.53 -18.16
C ASN A 288 25.57 18.71 -17.83
N ARG A 289 26.13 18.88 -16.63
CA ARG A 289 27.30 18.07 -16.18
C ARG A 289 26.98 16.59 -16.08
N ILE A 290 25.78 16.20 -15.62
CA ILE A 290 25.31 14.82 -15.62
C ILE A 290 25.31 14.28 -17.06
N GLY A 291 24.77 15.05 -18.01
CA GLY A 291 24.80 14.68 -19.42
C GLY A 291 26.21 14.42 -19.96
N ASP A 292 27.16 15.26 -19.62
CA ASP A 292 28.56 15.11 -20.05
C ASP A 292 29.22 13.87 -19.40
N ILE A 293 28.95 13.59 -18.14
CA ILE A 293 29.39 12.36 -17.48
C ILE A 293 28.75 11.13 -18.16
N CYS A 294 27.45 11.15 -18.42
CA CYS A 294 26.79 10.02 -19.10
C CYS A 294 27.36 9.76 -20.51
N LYS A 295 27.71 10.81 -21.28
CA LYS A 295 28.37 10.67 -22.60
C LYS A 295 29.73 10.00 -22.50
N LYS A 296 30.52 10.29 -21.46
CA LYS A 296 31.81 9.65 -21.19
C LYS A 296 31.66 8.13 -21.01
N TYR A 297 30.51 7.65 -20.50
CA TYR A 297 30.19 6.25 -20.30
C TYR A 297 29.29 5.66 -21.41
N ASN A 298 29.32 6.22 -22.62
CA ASN A 298 28.63 5.73 -23.80
C ASN A 298 27.10 5.59 -23.60
N VAL A 299 26.45 6.62 -23.01
CA VAL A 299 25.00 6.69 -22.92
C VAL A 299 24.37 6.60 -24.33
N LEU A 300 23.34 5.79 -24.49
CA LEU A 300 22.59 5.68 -25.75
C LEU A 300 21.68 6.90 -25.97
N GLU A 301 21.08 7.39 -24.90
CA GLU A 301 20.15 8.51 -24.91
C GLU A 301 20.26 9.25 -23.59
N TYR A 302 20.31 10.59 -23.64
CA TYR A 302 20.23 11.48 -22.48
C TYR A 302 19.30 12.64 -22.77
N GLU A 303 18.29 12.79 -21.93
CA GLU A 303 17.34 13.89 -21.99
C GLU A 303 17.10 14.41 -20.58
N TRP A 304 17.00 15.74 -20.40
CA TRP A 304 16.52 16.30 -19.14
C TRP A 304 15.48 17.41 -19.37
N THR A 305 14.63 17.62 -18.37
CA THR A 305 13.55 18.60 -18.43
C THR A 305 13.23 19.19 -17.06
N ASP A 306 12.77 20.43 -17.05
CA ASP A 306 12.18 21.11 -15.89
C ASP A 306 10.63 21.18 -16.00
N ASP A 307 10.07 20.82 -17.14
CA ASP A 307 8.62 20.80 -17.36
C ASP A 307 7.94 19.77 -16.45
N PRO A 308 6.98 20.18 -15.58
CA PRO A 308 6.35 19.27 -14.64
C PRO A 308 5.63 18.09 -15.29
N ALA A 309 4.95 18.29 -16.44
CA ALA A 309 4.20 17.24 -17.11
C ALA A 309 5.15 16.19 -17.72
N ARG A 310 6.25 16.64 -18.32
CA ARG A 310 7.28 15.75 -18.87
C ARG A 310 8.02 14.99 -17.78
N ARG A 311 8.31 15.63 -16.64
CA ARG A 311 8.89 14.97 -15.45
C ARG A 311 7.98 13.86 -14.94
N GLU A 312 6.68 14.11 -14.84
CA GLU A 312 5.69 13.11 -14.45
C GLU A 312 5.65 11.93 -15.44
N GLU A 313 5.71 12.21 -16.74
CA GLU A 313 5.76 11.20 -17.78
C GLU A 313 7.00 10.30 -17.65
N MET A 314 8.19 10.88 -17.46
CA MET A 314 9.44 10.13 -17.24
C MET A 314 9.37 9.25 -16.00
N MET A 315 8.78 9.72 -14.89
CA MET A 315 8.61 8.95 -13.67
C MET A 315 7.52 7.86 -13.79
N ARG A 316 6.59 7.96 -14.74
CA ARG A 316 5.45 7.05 -14.88
C ARG A 316 5.90 5.61 -15.14
N ALA A 317 6.94 5.40 -15.95
CA ALA A 317 7.47 4.07 -16.22
C ALA A 317 8.00 3.41 -14.93
N ARG A 318 8.76 4.16 -14.13
CA ARG A 318 9.28 3.68 -12.83
C ARG A 318 8.16 3.42 -11.82
N GLY A 319 7.21 4.35 -11.68
CA GLY A 319 6.06 4.20 -10.79
C GLY A 319 5.14 3.04 -11.18
N GLY A 320 5.04 2.72 -12.48
CA GLY A 320 4.24 1.62 -13.02
C GLY A 320 4.88 0.24 -12.88
N LEU A 321 6.16 0.13 -12.52
CA LEU A 321 6.89 -1.14 -12.52
C LEU A 321 6.32 -2.14 -11.52
N VAL A 322 6.24 -1.79 -10.24
CA VAL A 322 5.76 -2.67 -9.16
C VAL A 322 4.35 -3.21 -9.44
N PRO A 323 3.36 -2.36 -9.81
CA PRO A 323 2.04 -2.85 -10.18
C PRO A 323 2.03 -3.78 -11.40
N THR A 324 2.85 -3.50 -12.41
CA THR A 324 2.92 -4.29 -13.63
C THR A 324 3.53 -5.68 -13.37
N LEU A 325 4.52 -5.77 -12.47
CA LEU A 325 5.09 -7.05 -12.04
C LEU A 325 4.03 -8.02 -11.50
N SER A 326 3.03 -7.51 -10.79
CA SER A 326 1.91 -8.33 -10.28
C SER A 326 0.93 -8.80 -11.36
N ARG A 327 1.10 -8.33 -12.61
CA ARG A 327 0.21 -8.61 -13.74
C ARG A 327 0.89 -9.30 -14.93
N ILE A 328 2.16 -9.71 -14.80
CA ILE A 328 2.92 -10.30 -15.91
C ILE A 328 2.24 -11.57 -16.45
N LYS A 329 1.75 -12.42 -15.55
CA LYS A 329 1.02 -13.65 -15.89
C LYS A 329 -0.10 -13.88 -14.87
N PRO A 330 -1.20 -14.54 -15.24
CA PRO A 330 -2.22 -14.99 -14.30
C PRO A 330 -1.61 -15.81 -13.14
N GLY A 331 -2.03 -15.53 -11.91
CA GLY A 331 -1.51 -16.19 -10.71
C GLY A 331 -0.17 -15.70 -10.20
N ASN A 332 0.60 -14.96 -11.02
CA ASN A 332 1.86 -14.39 -10.57
C ASN A 332 1.64 -13.22 -9.62
N ARG A 333 2.52 -13.13 -8.65
CA ARG A 333 2.58 -12.03 -7.69
C ARG A 333 4.03 -11.60 -7.47
N LEU A 334 4.19 -10.33 -7.17
CA LEU A 334 5.41 -9.77 -6.62
C LEU A 334 5.62 -10.30 -5.20
N VAL A 335 6.83 -10.75 -4.91
CA VAL A 335 7.23 -11.30 -3.61
C VAL A 335 8.43 -10.53 -3.08
N ALA A 336 8.22 -9.86 -1.95
CA ALA A 336 9.21 -9.02 -1.28
C ALA A 336 10.03 -9.85 -0.27
N ILE A 337 10.95 -10.68 -0.75
CA ILE A 337 11.89 -11.46 0.07
C ILE A 337 13.30 -11.16 -0.45
N ALA A 338 14.24 -10.80 0.45
CA ALA A 338 15.60 -10.36 0.10
C ALA A 338 15.62 -9.24 -0.97
N GLU A 339 14.63 -8.33 -0.92
CA GLU A 339 14.37 -7.37 -2.01
C GLU A 339 14.86 -5.94 -1.70
N ASP A 340 15.40 -5.68 -0.52
CA ASP A 340 15.73 -4.33 -0.02
C ASP A 340 17.20 -4.26 0.38
N LEU A 341 18.07 -4.58 -0.58
CA LEU A 341 19.51 -4.62 -0.33
C LEU A 341 20.11 -3.21 -0.38
N GLY A 342 20.91 -2.86 0.63
CA GLY A 342 21.78 -1.68 0.56
C GLY A 342 23.21 -2.10 0.31
N VAL A 343 23.87 -1.53 -0.70
CA VAL A 343 25.26 -1.85 -1.04
C VAL A 343 26.05 -0.54 -1.28
N PRO A 344 27.38 -0.54 -1.10
CA PRO A 344 28.20 0.60 -1.52
C PRO A 344 27.94 0.93 -3.00
N SER A 345 27.82 2.20 -3.36
CA SER A 345 27.43 2.62 -4.72
C SER A 345 28.30 2.01 -5.82
N THR A 346 29.59 1.81 -5.56
CA THR A 346 30.53 1.15 -6.48
C THR A 346 30.22 -0.33 -6.69
N LYS A 347 29.38 -0.96 -5.86
CA LYS A 347 29.00 -2.37 -5.93
C LYS A 347 27.65 -2.60 -6.61
N ILE A 348 26.94 -1.54 -6.97
CA ILE A 348 25.61 -1.65 -7.61
C ILE A 348 25.67 -2.47 -8.90
N PRO A 349 26.58 -2.22 -9.88
CA PRO A 349 26.62 -3.01 -11.11
C PRO A 349 26.88 -4.49 -10.87
N GLU A 350 27.76 -4.80 -9.93
CA GLU A 350 28.07 -6.20 -9.55
C GLU A 350 26.85 -6.87 -8.92
N THR A 351 26.14 -6.16 -8.04
CA THR A 351 24.91 -6.67 -7.38
C THR A 351 23.83 -6.97 -8.42
N ILE A 352 23.58 -6.08 -9.37
CA ILE A 352 22.61 -6.29 -10.46
C ILE A 352 22.98 -7.51 -11.30
N ARG A 353 24.25 -7.66 -11.72
CA ARG A 353 24.70 -8.82 -12.49
C ARG A 353 24.52 -10.13 -11.70
N ARG A 354 24.87 -10.15 -10.42
CA ARG A 354 24.66 -11.34 -9.58
C ARG A 354 23.19 -11.68 -9.41
N ALA A 355 22.31 -10.67 -9.26
CA ALA A 355 20.87 -10.91 -9.24
C ALA A 355 20.37 -11.53 -10.55
N GLN A 356 20.87 -11.09 -11.70
CA GLN A 356 20.56 -11.68 -13.00
C GLN A 356 21.08 -13.11 -13.14
N ASP A 357 22.28 -13.42 -12.63
CA ASP A 357 22.86 -14.76 -12.63
C ASP A 357 22.09 -15.71 -11.72
N ILE A 358 21.67 -15.24 -10.54
CA ILE A 358 20.78 -15.97 -9.62
C ILE A 358 19.43 -16.24 -10.29
N ALA A 359 18.85 -15.26 -10.98
CA ALA A 359 17.61 -15.42 -11.73
C ALA A 359 17.72 -16.55 -12.79
N LYS A 360 18.83 -16.61 -13.52
CA LYS A 360 19.11 -17.68 -14.48
C LYS A 360 19.33 -19.01 -13.81
N LYS A 361 20.17 -19.06 -12.76
CA LYS A 361 20.52 -20.28 -12.00
C LYS A 361 19.28 -21.01 -11.48
N TYR A 362 18.33 -20.27 -10.95
CA TYR A 362 17.11 -20.83 -10.34
C TYR A 362 15.90 -20.81 -11.28
N ASN A 363 16.07 -20.33 -12.53
CA ASN A 363 14.96 -20.17 -13.49
C ASN A 363 13.75 -19.45 -12.86
N ILE A 364 13.99 -18.30 -12.22
CA ILE A 364 12.98 -17.46 -11.60
C ILE A 364 13.15 -16.00 -12.06
N LEU A 365 12.05 -15.27 -12.24
CA LEU A 365 12.15 -13.85 -12.60
C LEU A 365 12.52 -13.02 -11.38
N ILE A 366 13.64 -12.28 -11.50
CA ILE A 366 14.04 -11.22 -10.57
C ILE A 366 14.07 -9.92 -11.38
N ALA A 367 13.26 -8.95 -10.98
CA ALA A 367 13.30 -7.58 -11.47
C ALA A 367 14.17 -6.76 -10.53
N THR A 368 15.20 -6.08 -11.06
CA THR A 368 16.13 -5.29 -10.24
C THR A 368 15.98 -3.81 -10.56
N PHE A 369 15.68 -3.03 -9.54
CA PHE A 369 15.50 -1.59 -9.63
C PHE A 369 15.81 -0.97 -8.26
N GLY A 370 15.86 0.36 -8.16
CA GLY A 370 16.03 0.96 -6.81
C GLY A 370 16.67 2.34 -6.84
N HIS A 371 16.97 2.82 -5.62
CA HIS A 371 17.49 4.13 -5.30
C HIS A 371 19.02 4.10 -5.31
N VAL A 372 19.61 4.04 -6.51
CA VAL A 372 21.06 3.80 -6.65
C VAL A 372 21.93 4.96 -6.21
N GLY A 373 21.35 6.14 -6.04
CA GLY A 373 22.07 7.30 -5.51
C GLY A 373 22.60 7.08 -4.07
N ASP A 374 21.90 6.28 -3.28
CA ASP A 374 22.25 5.91 -1.90
C ASP A 374 22.60 4.43 -1.72
N GLY A 375 22.64 3.67 -2.80
CA GLY A 375 23.04 2.27 -2.78
C GLY A 375 21.91 1.27 -2.53
N ASN A 376 20.66 1.70 -2.49
CA ASN A 376 19.52 0.80 -2.30
C ASN A 376 19.11 0.10 -3.61
N VAL A 377 19.07 -1.23 -3.59
CA VAL A 377 18.74 -2.08 -4.73
C VAL A 377 17.61 -3.05 -4.36
N HIS A 378 16.48 -2.91 -5.03
CA HIS A 378 15.35 -3.83 -4.89
C HIS A 378 15.48 -5.00 -5.87
N THR A 379 15.60 -6.21 -5.34
CA THR A 379 15.68 -7.47 -6.09
C THR A 379 14.38 -8.24 -5.92
N THR A 380 13.37 -7.84 -6.67
CA THR A 380 11.99 -8.32 -6.50
C THR A 380 11.74 -9.60 -7.27
N PHE A 381 11.34 -10.66 -6.55
CA PHE A 381 10.90 -11.90 -7.17
C PHE A 381 9.48 -11.79 -7.73
N VAL A 382 9.24 -12.52 -8.82
CA VAL A 382 7.90 -12.74 -9.38
C VAL A 382 7.68 -14.22 -9.55
N CYS A 383 6.67 -14.77 -8.87
CA CYS A 383 6.34 -16.20 -8.92
C CYS A 383 4.83 -16.46 -8.91
N ASP A 384 4.41 -17.64 -9.36
CA ASP A 384 3.06 -18.13 -9.12
C ASP A 384 2.97 -18.60 -7.66
N VAL A 385 2.21 -17.88 -6.85
CA VAL A 385 2.10 -18.15 -5.39
C VAL A 385 1.40 -19.48 -5.08
N ARG A 386 0.80 -20.14 -6.07
CA ARG A 386 0.21 -21.49 -5.97
C ARG A 386 1.24 -22.59 -6.22
N SER A 387 2.37 -22.24 -6.86
CA SER A 387 3.38 -23.21 -7.32
C SER A 387 4.35 -23.55 -6.20
N ARG A 388 4.29 -24.79 -5.69
CA ARG A 388 5.29 -25.34 -4.77
C ARG A 388 6.70 -25.29 -5.35
N ASP A 389 6.83 -25.52 -6.63
CA ASP A 389 8.10 -25.50 -7.39
C ASP A 389 8.72 -24.10 -7.38
N ASP A 390 7.92 -23.05 -7.60
CA ASP A 390 8.39 -21.67 -7.54
C ASP A 390 8.92 -21.33 -6.14
N TRP A 391 8.20 -21.71 -5.09
CA TRP A 391 8.64 -21.47 -3.70
C TRP A 391 9.90 -22.24 -3.34
N ASN A 392 10.04 -23.49 -3.82
CA ASN A 392 11.26 -24.31 -3.63
C ASN A 392 12.48 -23.69 -4.32
N ARG A 393 12.30 -23.00 -5.45
CA ARG A 393 13.37 -22.29 -6.17
C ARG A 393 13.65 -20.91 -5.57
N LEU A 394 12.62 -20.25 -5.05
CA LEU A 394 12.72 -18.89 -4.49
C LEU A 394 13.57 -18.88 -3.22
N LYS A 395 13.38 -19.82 -2.29
CA LYS A 395 14.11 -19.83 -1.01
C LYS A 395 15.63 -19.83 -1.18
N PRO A 396 16.25 -20.76 -1.94
CA PRO A 396 17.71 -20.75 -2.14
C PRO A 396 18.16 -19.54 -3.00
N ALA A 397 17.32 -19.03 -3.90
CA ALA A 397 17.64 -17.81 -4.64
C ALA A 397 17.70 -16.58 -3.72
N ALA A 398 16.78 -16.46 -2.78
CA ALA A 398 16.80 -15.41 -1.75
C ALA A 398 18.03 -15.51 -0.82
N GLU A 399 18.42 -16.73 -0.45
CA GLU A 399 19.65 -16.96 0.35
C GLU A 399 20.92 -16.56 -0.43
N ASP A 400 20.98 -16.82 -1.75
CA ASP A 400 22.10 -16.38 -2.59
C ASP A 400 22.15 -14.85 -2.72
N LEU A 401 21.00 -14.15 -2.77
CA LEU A 401 20.95 -12.69 -2.72
C LEU A 401 21.43 -12.14 -1.36
N VAL A 402 21.02 -12.76 -0.25
CA VAL A 402 21.53 -12.41 1.09
C VAL A 402 23.05 -12.54 1.13
N LYS A 403 23.61 -13.65 0.67
CA LYS A 403 25.07 -13.84 0.58
C LYS A 403 25.73 -12.78 -0.28
N THR A 404 25.14 -12.45 -1.41
CA THR A 404 25.62 -11.38 -2.31
C THR A 404 25.74 -10.05 -1.56
N ALA A 405 24.69 -9.64 -0.85
CA ALA A 405 24.72 -8.40 -0.07
C ALA A 405 25.82 -8.41 1.01
N MET A 406 25.98 -9.54 1.71
CA MET A 406 27.01 -9.70 2.76
C MET A 406 28.43 -9.64 2.18
N GLU A 407 28.70 -10.29 1.04
CA GLU A 407 29.98 -10.23 0.33
C GLU A 407 30.31 -8.83 -0.19
N MET A 408 29.29 -8.04 -0.55
CA MET A 408 29.41 -6.62 -0.92
C MET A 408 29.61 -5.69 0.28
N LYS A 409 29.65 -6.21 1.52
CA LYS A 409 29.64 -5.43 2.77
C LYS A 409 28.43 -4.52 2.87
N GLY A 410 27.29 -4.98 2.35
CA GLY A 410 26.03 -4.27 2.33
C GLY A 410 25.15 -4.56 3.54
N THR A 411 23.89 -4.11 3.47
CA THR A 411 22.84 -4.38 4.45
C THR A 411 21.67 -5.13 3.80
N LEU A 412 20.96 -5.93 4.59
CA LEU A 412 19.81 -6.73 4.15
C LEU A 412 18.50 -5.94 4.17
N SER A 413 18.51 -4.74 4.74
CA SER A 413 17.39 -3.82 4.71
C SER A 413 17.91 -2.38 4.69
N ALA A 414 17.64 -1.69 3.58
CA ALA A 414 18.00 -0.29 3.42
C ALA A 414 16.89 0.62 3.98
N GLU A 415 15.61 0.28 3.71
CA GLU A 415 14.48 1.15 4.08
C GLU A 415 13.21 0.42 4.57
N HIS A 416 13.00 -0.88 4.23
CA HIS A 416 11.73 -1.56 4.50
C HIS A 416 11.62 -2.13 5.92
N GLY A 417 12.69 -2.13 6.68
CA GLY A 417 12.77 -2.71 8.02
C GLY A 417 13.06 -4.23 8.00
N THR A 418 13.13 -4.81 9.16
CA THR A 418 13.49 -6.22 9.38
C THR A 418 12.28 -7.14 9.40
N GLY A 419 11.29 -6.82 10.23
CA GLY A 419 10.06 -7.58 10.40
C GLY A 419 10.26 -9.08 10.67
N LEU A 420 9.51 -9.88 9.92
CA LEU A 420 9.64 -11.34 9.86
C LEU A 420 10.57 -11.77 8.72
N THR A 421 10.51 -11.08 7.59
CA THR A 421 11.17 -11.47 6.34
C THR A 421 12.70 -11.48 6.45
N ARG A 422 13.31 -10.53 7.20
CA ARG A 422 14.78 -10.48 7.41
C ARG A 422 15.23 -11.07 8.73
N ALA A 423 14.28 -11.41 9.62
CA ALA A 423 14.57 -12.02 10.92
C ALA A 423 15.51 -13.24 10.85
N PRO A 424 15.43 -14.14 9.83
CA PRO A 424 16.34 -15.27 9.73
C PRO A 424 17.82 -14.90 9.58
N HIS A 425 18.12 -13.74 9.04
CA HIS A 425 19.47 -13.35 8.63
C HIS A 425 20.07 -12.18 9.43
N ILE A 426 19.30 -11.53 10.31
CA ILE A 426 19.76 -10.35 11.05
C ILE A 426 20.99 -10.64 11.93
N ALA A 427 21.03 -11.80 12.59
CA ALA A 427 22.16 -12.21 13.41
C ALA A 427 23.42 -12.44 12.57
N LEU A 428 23.27 -12.92 11.32
CA LEU A 428 24.37 -13.08 10.38
C LEU A 428 25.02 -11.74 10.06
N GLN A 429 24.21 -10.71 9.80
CA GLN A 429 24.71 -9.37 9.47
C GLN A 429 25.31 -8.64 10.66
N LEU A 430 24.64 -8.67 11.81
CA LEU A 430 25.01 -7.85 12.98
C LEU A 430 26.03 -8.51 13.89
N GLY A 431 26.21 -9.85 13.81
CA GLY A 431 27.13 -10.57 14.66
C GLY A 431 26.87 -10.32 16.15
N PRO A 432 27.92 -10.00 16.96
CA PRO A 432 27.76 -9.75 18.39
C PRO A 432 26.86 -8.56 18.76
N ALA A 433 26.67 -7.59 17.87
CA ALA A 433 25.80 -6.45 18.12
C ALA A 433 24.32 -6.90 18.24
N PHE A 434 23.93 -8.01 17.60
CA PHE A 434 22.60 -8.56 17.73
C PHE A 434 22.25 -8.97 19.17
N GLU A 435 23.21 -9.51 19.92
CA GLU A 435 23.00 -9.84 21.34
C GLU A 435 22.82 -8.59 22.21
N VAL A 436 23.42 -7.45 21.84
CA VAL A 436 23.16 -6.17 22.50
C VAL A 436 21.72 -5.72 22.24
N MET A 437 21.21 -5.83 21.01
CA MET A 437 19.81 -5.54 20.70
C MET A 437 18.84 -6.41 21.50
N ARG A 438 19.14 -7.71 21.65
CA ARG A 438 18.32 -8.63 22.47
C ARG A 438 18.31 -8.23 23.94
N LYS A 439 19.45 -7.79 24.49
CA LYS A 439 19.54 -7.28 25.88
C LYS A 439 18.71 -6.00 26.05
N ILE A 440 18.73 -5.08 25.10
CA ILE A 440 17.90 -3.86 25.11
C ILE A 440 16.41 -4.26 25.13
N LYS A 441 15.99 -5.14 24.21
CA LYS A 441 14.60 -5.65 24.18
C LYS A 441 14.21 -6.27 25.52
N GLN A 442 15.04 -7.15 26.05
CA GLN A 442 14.80 -7.85 27.32
C GLN A 442 14.71 -6.89 28.52
N ALA A 443 15.50 -5.81 28.53
CA ALA A 443 15.47 -4.81 29.59
C ALA A 443 14.19 -3.94 29.53
N MET A 444 13.74 -3.60 28.32
CA MET A 444 12.57 -2.72 28.12
C MET A 444 11.24 -3.46 28.10
N ASP A 445 11.24 -4.74 27.73
CA ASP A 445 10.04 -5.58 27.64
C ASP A 445 10.39 -7.03 28.00
N PRO A 446 10.55 -7.31 29.32
CA PRO A 446 11.00 -8.62 29.80
C PRO A 446 10.00 -9.74 29.51
N ASP A 447 8.72 -9.43 29.38
CA ASP A 447 7.65 -10.39 29.12
C ASP A 447 7.34 -10.55 27.61
N ASN A 448 8.06 -9.81 26.76
CA ASN A 448 7.91 -9.84 25.29
C ASN A 448 6.47 -9.58 24.84
N ILE A 449 5.84 -8.53 25.37
CA ILE A 449 4.47 -8.10 25.08
C ILE A 449 4.44 -7.24 23.81
N LEU A 450 5.42 -6.35 23.65
CA LEU A 450 5.48 -5.40 22.52
C LEU A 450 5.97 -6.10 21.25
N ASN A 451 5.08 -6.23 20.30
CA ASN A 451 5.30 -6.76 18.93
C ASN A 451 6.16 -8.04 18.89
N PRO A 452 5.79 -9.11 19.62
CA PRO A 452 6.60 -10.32 19.72
C PRO A 452 6.77 -11.03 18.39
N GLY A 453 7.87 -11.80 18.24
CA GLY A 453 8.19 -12.57 17.03
C GLY A 453 8.90 -11.79 15.94
N LYS A 454 9.14 -10.48 16.12
CA LYS A 454 9.79 -9.63 15.12
C LYS A 454 11.30 -9.57 15.30
N MET A 455 11.98 -9.23 14.18
CA MET A 455 13.42 -8.94 14.13
C MET A 455 14.32 -10.07 14.67
N GLY A 456 13.79 -11.31 14.79
CA GLY A 456 14.55 -12.44 15.35
C GLY A 456 14.93 -12.29 16.83
N LEU A 457 14.29 -11.38 17.57
CA LEU A 457 14.66 -11.05 18.95
C LEU A 457 14.23 -12.10 20.00
N GLU A 458 13.33 -13.03 19.63
CA GLU A 458 12.90 -14.11 20.54
C GLU A 458 14.06 -15.05 20.90
N LYS A 459 14.29 -15.25 22.18
CA LYS A 459 15.32 -16.15 22.67
C LYS A 459 14.96 -17.63 22.40
N GLY A 460 15.91 -18.39 21.88
CA GLY A 460 15.74 -19.83 21.65
C GLY A 460 14.94 -20.22 20.41
N LYS A 461 14.36 -19.24 19.67
CA LYS A 461 13.69 -19.50 18.42
C LYS A 461 14.56 -19.05 17.24
N LYS A 462 14.83 -19.98 16.31
CA LYS A 462 15.42 -19.66 15.02
C LYS A 462 14.28 -19.28 14.06
N ALA A 463 14.31 -18.07 13.52
CA ALA A 463 13.35 -17.64 12.51
C ALA A 463 13.58 -18.37 11.17
N ASP A 464 12.53 -18.67 10.45
CA ASP A 464 12.55 -19.18 9.07
C ASP A 464 11.89 -18.19 8.12
N LEU A 465 12.31 -18.22 6.85
CA LEU A 465 11.80 -17.32 5.82
C LEU A 465 10.29 -17.51 5.55
N TYR A 466 9.79 -18.71 5.80
CA TYR A 466 8.38 -19.06 5.62
C TYR A 466 7.63 -19.22 6.95
N ASP A 467 8.16 -18.70 8.06
CA ASP A 467 7.39 -18.59 9.31
C ASP A 467 6.11 -17.79 9.04
N TYR A 468 4.96 -18.29 9.51
CA TYR A 468 3.65 -17.65 9.35
C TYR A 468 3.23 -17.43 7.87
N PHE A 469 3.53 -18.37 7.00
CA PHE A 469 3.42 -18.26 5.56
C PHE A 469 1.94 -18.16 5.09
N THR A 470 1.58 -17.07 4.44
CA THR A 470 0.19 -16.79 4.03
C THR A 470 -0.30 -17.64 2.86
N PHE A 471 0.62 -18.18 2.02
CA PHE A 471 0.26 -18.96 0.84
C PHE A 471 0.29 -20.47 1.07
N GLN A 472 0.53 -20.93 2.31
CA GLN A 472 0.53 -22.36 2.65
C GLN A 472 -0.70 -23.12 2.13
N PRO A 473 -1.95 -22.60 2.31
CA PRO A 473 -3.12 -23.31 1.82
C PRO A 473 -3.15 -23.49 0.29
N LEU A 474 -2.63 -22.51 -0.47
CA LEU A 474 -2.60 -22.60 -1.93
C LEU A 474 -1.52 -23.57 -2.44
N VAL A 475 -0.40 -23.67 -1.70
CA VAL A 475 0.72 -24.55 -2.05
C VAL A 475 0.40 -26.01 -1.72
N GLU A 476 -0.37 -26.25 -0.65
CA GLU A 476 -0.77 -27.60 -0.23
C GLU A 476 -1.93 -28.14 -1.06
N HIS A 477 -2.84 -27.27 -1.44
CA HIS A 477 -4.08 -27.61 -2.16
C HIS A 477 -4.27 -26.74 -3.41
N PRO A 478 -3.37 -26.81 -4.41
CA PRO A 478 -3.46 -25.96 -5.60
C PRO A 478 -4.76 -26.21 -6.41
N GLU A 479 -5.33 -27.42 -6.34
CA GLU A 479 -6.62 -27.77 -6.91
C GLU A 479 -7.80 -27.13 -6.18
N GLY A 480 -7.65 -26.77 -4.92
CA GLY A 480 -8.65 -26.12 -4.07
C GLY A 480 -8.76 -24.62 -4.25
N VAL A 481 -7.90 -24.02 -5.08
CA VAL A 481 -7.83 -22.54 -5.29
C VAL A 481 -9.15 -21.95 -5.83
N ASN A 482 -10.05 -22.77 -6.31
CA ASN A 482 -11.38 -22.34 -6.75
C ASN A 482 -12.50 -23.18 -6.15
N SER A 483 -12.35 -23.57 -4.88
CA SER A 483 -13.27 -24.47 -4.16
C SER A 483 -14.73 -24.00 -4.21
N TYR A 484 -14.98 -22.72 -4.45
CA TYR A 484 -16.31 -22.13 -4.54
C TYR A 484 -16.75 -21.75 -5.96
N GLY A 485 -15.94 -22.04 -7.01
CA GLY A 485 -16.29 -21.69 -8.40
C GLY A 485 -16.36 -20.19 -8.65
N LEU A 486 -15.51 -19.42 -7.95
CA LEU A 486 -15.35 -17.98 -8.14
C LEU A 486 -14.24 -17.75 -9.18
N ASP A 487 -14.59 -17.30 -10.37
CA ASP A 487 -13.62 -16.97 -11.43
C ASP A 487 -12.97 -15.59 -11.18
N ILE A 488 -12.28 -15.46 -10.03
CA ILE A 488 -11.66 -14.21 -9.57
C ILE A 488 -10.23 -14.39 -9.04
N ASP A 489 -9.68 -15.59 -9.09
CA ASP A 489 -8.39 -15.93 -8.49
C ASP A 489 -7.26 -15.03 -8.99
N ASN A 490 -7.20 -14.74 -10.29
CA ASN A 490 -6.19 -13.86 -10.86
C ASN A 490 -6.28 -12.42 -10.34
N GLU A 491 -7.49 -11.88 -10.15
CA GLU A 491 -7.68 -10.54 -9.57
C GLU A 491 -7.31 -10.52 -8.09
N VAL A 492 -7.73 -11.53 -7.34
CA VAL A 492 -7.44 -11.65 -5.91
C VAL A 492 -5.94 -11.81 -5.65
N LEU A 493 -5.26 -12.67 -6.41
CA LEU A 493 -3.84 -12.96 -6.23
C LEU A 493 -2.91 -11.84 -6.71
N ALA A 494 -3.32 -11.05 -7.71
CA ALA A 494 -2.55 -9.90 -8.16
C ALA A 494 -2.52 -8.74 -7.15
N CYS A 495 -3.36 -8.76 -6.11
CA CYS A 495 -3.38 -7.74 -5.07
C CYS A 495 -2.17 -7.88 -4.14
N ILE A 496 -1.34 -6.83 -4.05
CA ILE A 496 -0.16 -6.77 -3.16
C ILE A 496 -0.45 -6.22 -1.76
N HIS A 497 -1.70 -5.98 -1.42
CA HIS A 497 -2.13 -5.43 -0.12
C HIS A 497 -1.55 -4.05 0.26
N CYS A 498 -1.13 -3.23 -0.70
CA CYS A 498 -0.55 -1.90 -0.46
C CYS A 498 -1.50 -0.90 0.21
N GLY A 499 -2.82 -1.08 0.09
CA GLY A 499 -3.84 -0.26 0.76
C GLY A 499 -4.22 1.05 0.06
N PHE A 500 -3.66 1.38 -1.12
CA PHE A 500 -3.99 2.63 -1.84
C PHE A 500 -5.49 2.78 -2.13
N CYS A 501 -6.21 1.68 -2.26
CA CYS A 501 -7.66 1.66 -2.42
C CYS A 501 -8.45 2.22 -1.22
N ARG A 502 -7.82 2.42 -0.04
CA ARG A 502 -8.46 3.07 1.12
C ARG A 502 -8.77 4.55 0.86
N LEU A 503 -7.93 5.23 0.04
CA LEU A 503 -8.04 6.68 -0.25
C LEU A 503 -9.40 7.09 -0.80
N GLY A 504 -9.97 6.31 -1.70
CA GLY A 504 -11.23 6.63 -2.35
C GLY A 504 -12.42 5.80 -1.90
N CYS A 505 -12.26 4.94 -0.88
CA CYS A 505 -13.33 4.03 -0.48
C CYS A 505 -14.36 4.75 0.42
N PRO A 506 -15.62 4.99 -0.04
CA PRO A 506 -16.61 5.72 0.74
C PRO A 506 -17.03 4.97 2.01
N THR A 507 -17.08 3.63 1.97
CA THR A 507 -17.44 2.86 3.15
C THR A 507 -16.34 2.83 4.19
N PHE A 508 -15.06 2.89 3.79
CA PHE A 508 -13.96 3.05 4.72
C PHE A 508 -13.94 4.44 5.36
N SER A 509 -14.17 5.51 4.59
CA SER A 509 -14.16 6.88 5.12
C SER A 509 -15.18 7.10 6.25
N VAL A 510 -16.28 6.36 6.24
CA VAL A 510 -17.33 6.43 7.27
C VAL A 510 -17.05 5.49 8.45
N THR A 511 -16.63 4.25 8.17
CA THR A 511 -16.56 3.19 9.20
C THR A 511 -15.19 3.05 9.83
N GLN A 512 -14.13 3.46 9.12
CA GLN A 512 -12.72 3.27 9.48
C GLN A 512 -12.32 1.79 9.71
N ARG A 513 -13.16 0.82 9.31
CA ARG A 513 -12.95 -0.63 9.48
C ARG A 513 -12.32 -1.25 8.23
N GLU A 514 -11.35 -2.15 8.44
CA GLU A 514 -10.66 -2.84 7.34
C GLU A 514 -11.62 -3.74 6.55
N SER A 515 -12.56 -4.42 7.19
CA SER A 515 -13.58 -5.23 6.50
C SER A 515 -14.52 -4.43 5.58
N LYS A 516 -14.58 -3.12 5.75
CA LYS A 516 -15.43 -2.21 4.96
C LYS A 516 -14.68 -1.48 3.86
N ASN A 517 -13.42 -1.87 3.58
CA ASN A 517 -12.67 -1.31 2.45
C ASN A 517 -12.32 -2.37 1.40
N ALA A 518 -11.77 -1.93 0.27
CA ALA A 518 -11.45 -2.80 -0.85
C ALA A 518 -10.32 -3.79 -0.54
N ARG A 519 -9.28 -3.40 0.24
CA ARG A 519 -8.18 -4.29 0.63
C ARG A 519 -8.68 -5.41 1.53
N GLY A 520 -9.50 -5.08 2.53
CA GLY A 520 -10.09 -6.07 3.42
C GLY A 520 -11.01 -7.03 2.68
N ARG A 521 -11.87 -6.53 1.75
CA ARG A 521 -12.71 -7.39 0.91
C ARG A 521 -11.90 -8.31 0.01
N ASN A 522 -10.78 -7.83 -0.54
CA ASN A 522 -9.87 -8.71 -1.28
C ASN A 522 -9.25 -9.78 -0.38
N ALA A 523 -8.83 -9.43 0.85
CA ALA A 523 -8.34 -10.42 1.81
C ALA A 523 -9.40 -11.48 2.14
N LEU A 524 -10.64 -11.08 2.39
CA LEU A 524 -11.76 -12.01 2.64
C LEU A 524 -12.06 -12.89 1.43
N ALA A 525 -12.01 -12.33 0.21
CA ALA A 525 -12.16 -13.12 -1.01
C ALA A 525 -11.04 -14.16 -1.15
N TYR A 526 -9.79 -13.82 -0.78
CA TYR A 526 -8.67 -14.76 -0.73
C TYR A 526 -8.94 -15.92 0.24
N TYR A 527 -9.39 -15.62 1.46
CA TYR A 527 -9.66 -16.65 2.46
C TYR A 527 -10.91 -17.50 2.11
N LEU A 528 -11.91 -16.91 1.47
CA LEU A 528 -13.04 -17.67 0.93
C LEU A 528 -12.60 -18.57 -0.23
N MET A 529 -11.77 -18.06 -1.14
CA MET A 529 -11.28 -18.80 -2.31
C MET A 529 -10.44 -20.02 -1.93
N ASN A 530 -9.59 -19.91 -0.91
CA ASN A 530 -8.75 -21.01 -0.46
C ASN A 530 -9.39 -21.93 0.60
N GLY A 531 -10.67 -21.72 0.91
CA GLY A 531 -11.43 -22.57 1.85
C GLY A 531 -11.15 -22.32 3.33
N SER A 532 -10.40 -21.25 3.67
CA SER A 532 -10.12 -20.92 5.09
C SER A 532 -11.33 -20.34 5.82
N ILE A 533 -12.31 -19.81 5.09
CA ILE A 533 -13.58 -19.33 5.64
C ILE A 533 -14.76 -19.80 4.78
N GLU A 534 -15.92 -19.93 5.45
CA GLU A 534 -17.18 -20.26 4.81
C GLU A 534 -18.07 -19.03 4.63
N PRO A 535 -19.05 -19.06 3.70
CA PRO A 535 -20.11 -18.06 3.63
C PRO A 535 -20.79 -17.88 4.98
N SER A 536 -20.94 -16.63 5.45
CA SER A 536 -21.57 -16.29 6.73
C SER A 536 -22.31 -14.96 6.65
N ARG A 537 -23.08 -14.63 7.69
CA ARG A 537 -23.77 -13.34 7.80
C ARG A 537 -22.78 -12.19 7.93
N GLU A 538 -21.71 -12.37 8.71
CA GLU A 538 -20.65 -11.38 8.91
C GLU A 538 -19.89 -11.12 7.61
N LEU A 539 -19.61 -12.17 6.83
CA LEU A 539 -19.03 -12.05 5.50
C LEU A 539 -19.96 -11.29 4.55
N ALA A 540 -21.26 -11.59 4.59
CA ALA A 540 -22.26 -10.89 3.80
C ALA A 540 -22.30 -9.40 4.15
N ASP A 541 -22.26 -9.05 5.44
CA ASP A 541 -22.20 -7.64 5.89
C ASP A 541 -20.97 -6.90 5.32
N ALA A 542 -19.78 -7.54 5.29
CA ALA A 542 -18.59 -6.95 4.71
C ALA A 542 -18.76 -6.67 3.20
N PHE A 543 -19.36 -7.58 2.44
CA PHE A 543 -19.48 -7.47 0.99
C PHE A 543 -20.69 -6.63 0.54
N TYR A 544 -21.85 -6.76 1.17
CA TYR A 544 -23.06 -6.01 0.77
C TYR A 544 -23.02 -4.53 1.14
N THR A 545 -22.14 -4.11 2.04
CA THR A 545 -21.88 -2.67 2.31
C THR A 545 -21.08 -2.00 1.19
N CYS A 546 -20.46 -2.74 0.27
CA CYS A 546 -19.75 -2.14 -0.89
C CYS A 546 -20.75 -1.48 -1.85
N THR A 547 -20.48 -0.26 -2.26
CA THR A 547 -21.31 0.50 -3.22
C THR A 547 -20.96 0.20 -4.69
N THR A 548 -19.96 -0.64 -4.96
CA THR A 548 -19.43 -0.96 -6.30
C THR A 548 -19.10 0.28 -7.15
N CYS A 549 -18.66 1.36 -6.52
CA CYS A 549 -18.39 2.66 -7.15
C CYS A 549 -17.09 2.70 -7.98
N GLN A 550 -16.28 1.64 -7.99
CA GLN A 550 -15.00 1.50 -8.71
C GLN A 550 -13.88 2.46 -8.29
N ALA A 551 -14.07 3.32 -7.28
CA ALA A 551 -13.02 4.20 -6.81
C ALA A 551 -11.74 3.44 -6.42
N CYS A 552 -11.87 2.25 -5.82
CA CYS A 552 -10.74 1.39 -5.47
C CYS A 552 -9.93 0.95 -6.70
N THR A 553 -10.56 0.65 -7.83
CA THR A 553 -9.89 0.33 -9.11
C THR A 553 -9.14 1.54 -9.66
N TYR A 554 -9.71 2.74 -9.51
CA TYR A 554 -9.06 3.99 -9.94
C TYR A 554 -7.76 4.26 -9.14
N PHE A 555 -7.81 4.15 -7.81
CA PHE A 555 -6.63 4.35 -6.95
C PHE A 555 -5.66 3.17 -6.94
N CYS A 556 -6.09 2.00 -7.42
CA CYS A 556 -5.22 0.83 -7.42
C CYS A 556 -4.14 0.94 -8.51
N PRO A 557 -2.85 0.94 -8.16
CA PRO A 557 -1.79 0.98 -9.17
C PRO A 557 -1.80 -0.27 -10.05
N ALA A 558 -2.17 -1.45 -9.51
CA ALA A 558 -2.33 -2.70 -10.27
C ALA A 558 -3.71 -2.84 -10.95
N ARG A 559 -4.60 -1.83 -10.84
CA ARG A 559 -5.93 -1.83 -11.45
C ARG A 559 -6.76 -3.08 -11.12
N ILE A 560 -6.70 -3.53 -9.86
CA ILE A 560 -7.51 -4.66 -9.38
C ILE A 560 -8.99 -4.30 -9.49
N LYS A 561 -9.76 -5.19 -10.09
CA LYS A 561 -11.20 -5.04 -10.28
C LYS A 561 -11.96 -5.56 -9.06
N VAL A 562 -11.92 -4.79 -7.97
CA VAL A 562 -12.55 -5.19 -6.70
C VAL A 562 -14.07 -5.26 -6.81
N ASP A 563 -14.69 -4.49 -7.68
CA ASP A 563 -16.11 -4.56 -8.00
C ASP A 563 -16.49 -5.94 -8.55
N GLU A 564 -15.73 -6.50 -9.49
CA GLU A 564 -15.93 -7.86 -10.03
C GLU A 564 -15.74 -8.92 -8.92
N ILE A 565 -14.72 -8.77 -8.04
CA ILE A 565 -14.54 -9.64 -6.87
C ILE A 565 -15.77 -9.57 -5.96
N VAL A 566 -16.27 -8.38 -5.67
CA VAL A 566 -17.43 -8.18 -4.81
C VAL A 566 -18.68 -8.83 -5.41
N GLU A 567 -18.91 -8.67 -6.70
CA GLU A 567 -20.05 -9.29 -7.38
C GLU A 567 -19.99 -10.83 -7.35
N ALA A 568 -18.81 -11.41 -7.61
CA ALA A 568 -18.61 -12.85 -7.56
C ALA A 568 -18.89 -13.42 -6.15
N VAL A 569 -18.35 -12.77 -5.11
CA VAL A 569 -18.57 -13.18 -3.72
C VAL A 569 -20.05 -13.01 -3.33
N ARG A 570 -20.71 -11.91 -3.71
CA ARG A 570 -22.16 -11.71 -3.48
C ARG A 570 -23.00 -12.80 -4.15
N LYS A 571 -22.64 -13.21 -5.37
CA LYS A 571 -23.30 -14.33 -6.06
C LYS A 571 -23.17 -15.63 -5.26
N LYS A 572 -22.00 -15.90 -4.68
CA LYS A 572 -21.79 -17.06 -3.81
C LYS A 572 -22.62 -16.96 -2.52
N LEU A 573 -22.55 -15.81 -1.84
CA LEU A 573 -23.35 -15.55 -0.63
C LEU A 573 -24.85 -15.71 -0.88
N TYR A 574 -25.34 -15.21 -2.02
CA TYR A 574 -26.74 -15.38 -2.43
C TYR A 574 -27.12 -16.87 -2.55
N LYS A 575 -26.28 -17.66 -3.24
CA LYS A 575 -26.51 -19.10 -3.39
C LYS A 575 -26.47 -19.85 -2.07
N SER A 576 -25.72 -19.37 -1.10
CA SER A 576 -25.59 -19.93 0.26
C SER A 576 -26.64 -19.40 1.24
N GLY A 577 -27.57 -18.53 0.80
CA GLY A 577 -28.65 -18.00 1.64
C GLY A 577 -28.28 -16.82 2.54
N TYR A 578 -27.05 -16.29 2.43
CA TYR A 578 -26.58 -15.15 3.22
C TYR A 578 -26.77 -13.83 2.46
N VAL A 579 -27.99 -13.32 2.43
CA VAL A 579 -28.34 -12.07 1.76
C VAL A 579 -29.08 -11.17 2.73
N PRO A 580 -28.74 -9.86 2.81
CA PRO A 580 -29.52 -8.91 3.60
C PRO A 580 -30.98 -8.85 3.12
N GLU A 581 -31.92 -8.87 4.07
CA GLU A 581 -33.36 -8.90 3.78
C GLU A 581 -33.83 -7.74 2.86
N PRO A 582 -33.34 -6.49 3.00
CA PRO A 582 -33.70 -5.42 2.07
C PRO A 582 -33.36 -5.73 0.60
N ILE A 583 -32.25 -6.46 0.35
CA ILE A 583 -31.85 -6.87 -1.01
C ILE A 583 -32.83 -7.93 -1.57
N LEU A 584 -33.29 -8.86 -0.72
CA LEU A 584 -34.32 -9.83 -1.11
C LEU A 584 -35.61 -9.11 -1.45
N GLY A 585 -36.02 -8.10 -0.69
CA GLY A 585 -37.19 -7.26 -0.99
C GLY A 585 -37.07 -6.56 -2.35
N VAL A 586 -35.92 -5.99 -2.67
CA VAL A 586 -35.65 -5.38 -3.99
C VAL A 586 -35.74 -6.42 -5.11
N ARG A 587 -35.15 -7.61 -4.92
CA ARG A 587 -35.27 -8.74 -5.86
C ARG A 587 -36.73 -9.10 -6.13
N ASP A 588 -37.50 -9.24 -5.09
CA ASP A 588 -38.92 -9.66 -5.19
C ASP A 588 -39.73 -8.56 -5.90
N ASN A 589 -39.45 -7.29 -5.63
CA ASN A 589 -40.06 -6.18 -6.36
C ASN A 589 -39.72 -6.23 -7.86
N ILE A 590 -38.46 -6.50 -8.20
CA ILE A 590 -38.06 -6.64 -9.61
C ILE A 590 -38.76 -7.81 -10.28
N ILE A 591 -38.87 -8.99 -9.62
CA ILE A 591 -39.52 -10.18 -10.15
C ILE A 591 -41.01 -9.94 -10.34
N LYS A 592 -41.71 -9.38 -9.34
CA LYS A 592 -43.15 -9.19 -9.35
C LYS A 592 -43.59 -7.98 -10.15
N MET A 593 -42.91 -6.86 -9.99
CA MET A 593 -43.36 -5.55 -10.50
C MET A 593 -42.48 -5.01 -11.64
N ASN A 594 -41.37 -5.68 -12.01
CA ASN A 594 -40.37 -5.23 -12.99
C ASN A 594 -39.72 -3.88 -12.65
N ASN A 595 -39.69 -3.53 -11.39
CA ASN A 595 -38.97 -2.35 -10.87
C ASN A 595 -38.61 -2.52 -9.38
N VAL A 596 -37.65 -1.73 -8.90
CA VAL A 596 -37.11 -1.82 -7.53
C VAL A 596 -38.04 -1.25 -6.46
N PHE A 597 -39.02 -0.40 -6.85
CA PHE A 597 -39.88 0.35 -5.93
C PHE A 597 -41.25 -0.33 -5.67
N ALA A 598 -41.52 -1.49 -6.23
CA ALA A 598 -42.82 -2.17 -6.19
C ALA A 598 -43.97 -1.35 -6.80
N SER A 599 -43.67 -0.35 -7.61
CA SER A 599 -44.67 0.54 -8.22
C SER A 599 -45.39 -0.11 -9.40
N ALA A 600 -46.66 0.22 -9.60
CA ALA A 600 -47.44 -0.32 -10.70
C ALA A 600 -46.91 0.15 -12.08
N LYS A 601 -46.90 -0.73 -13.06
CA LYS A 601 -46.42 -0.40 -14.42
C LYS A 601 -47.17 0.79 -15.04
N ALA A 602 -48.46 0.96 -14.73
CA ALA A 602 -49.31 2.03 -15.20
C ALA A 602 -48.80 3.42 -14.74
N GLU A 603 -48.16 3.54 -13.56
CA GLU A 603 -47.63 4.78 -13.00
C GLU A 603 -46.50 5.38 -13.85
N ARG A 604 -45.84 4.57 -14.69
CA ARG A 604 -44.79 5.05 -15.61
C ARG A 604 -45.28 6.04 -16.63
N ILE A 605 -46.57 6.04 -16.97
CA ILE A 605 -47.13 7.00 -17.93
C ILE A 605 -47.20 8.40 -17.31
N GLU A 606 -47.28 8.48 -15.98
CA GLU A 606 -47.40 9.76 -15.27
C GLU A 606 -46.19 10.70 -15.42
N ILE A 607 -45.01 10.15 -15.77
CA ILE A 607 -43.77 10.91 -15.97
C ILE A 607 -43.74 11.67 -17.30
N TYR A 608 -44.62 11.32 -18.26
CA TYR A 608 -44.60 11.97 -19.55
C TYR A 608 -45.20 13.38 -19.52
N PRO A 609 -44.69 14.33 -20.32
CA PRO A 609 -45.39 15.58 -20.57
C PRO A 609 -46.83 15.35 -21.01
N PRO A 610 -47.78 16.27 -20.73
CA PRO A 610 -49.20 16.05 -20.99
C PRO A 610 -49.52 15.54 -22.41
N ALA A 611 -48.89 16.12 -23.42
CA ALA A 611 -49.11 15.72 -24.83
C ALA A 611 -48.64 14.29 -25.14
N LEU A 612 -47.50 13.86 -24.55
CA LEU A 612 -46.99 12.50 -24.71
C LEU A 612 -47.76 11.49 -23.84
N LYS A 613 -48.24 11.93 -22.68
CA LYS A 613 -49.09 11.13 -21.80
C LYS A 613 -50.39 10.70 -22.48
N GLU A 614 -51.06 11.62 -23.18
CA GLU A 614 -52.27 11.30 -23.96
C GLU A 614 -51.96 10.30 -25.08
N LYS A 615 -50.87 10.54 -25.85
CA LYS A 615 -50.42 9.59 -26.88
C LYS A 615 -50.08 8.20 -26.31
N ALA A 616 -49.40 8.17 -25.12
CA ALA A 616 -49.07 6.91 -24.45
C ALA A 616 -50.33 6.12 -24.04
N LYS A 617 -51.35 6.81 -23.50
CA LYS A 617 -52.64 6.20 -23.11
C LYS A 617 -53.40 5.67 -24.32
N LYS A 618 -53.29 6.33 -25.47
CA LYS A 618 -53.94 5.90 -26.74
C LYS A 618 -53.13 4.85 -27.51
N GLY A 619 -51.91 4.48 -27.04
CA GLY A 619 -51.02 3.57 -27.77
C GLY A 619 -50.34 4.21 -29.00
N GLU A 620 -50.38 5.53 -29.16
CA GLU A 620 -49.92 6.29 -30.32
C GLU A 620 -48.46 6.74 -30.24
N LEU A 621 -47.69 6.21 -29.28
CA LEU A 621 -46.25 6.50 -29.20
C LEU A 621 -45.52 5.91 -30.42
N LYS A 622 -44.53 6.66 -30.96
CA LYS A 622 -43.70 6.16 -32.06
C LYS A 622 -43.18 4.74 -31.81
N ALA A 623 -43.38 3.88 -32.79
CA ALA A 623 -42.90 2.50 -32.72
C ALA A 623 -41.39 2.37 -33.01
N LYS A 624 -40.83 3.33 -33.80
CA LYS A 624 -39.39 3.39 -34.15
C LYS A 624 -38.91 4.81 -34.03
N ALA A 625 -37.67 5.00 -33.65
CA ALA A 625 -36.94 6.26 -33.61
C ALA A 625 -35.44 5.97 -33.76
N GLU A 626 -34.66 6.95 -34.24
CA GLU A 626 -33.21 6.80 -34.36
C GLU A 626 -32.51 6.69 -32.98
N THR A 627 -33.06 7.36 -31.98
CA THR A 627 -32.52 7.36 -30.63
C THR A 627 -33.52 6.76 -29.64
N LEU A 628 -33.04 5.83 -28.81
CA LEU A 628 -33.81 5.25 -27.71
C LEU A 628 -33.38 5.88 -26.38
N LEU A 629 -34.29 6.63 -25.76
CA LEU A 629 -34.10 7.09 -24.39
C LEU A 629 -34.54 6.00 -23.41
N PHE A 630 -33.57 5.35 -22.78
CA PHE A 630 -33.82 4.38 -21.71
C PHE A 630 -34.09 5.10 -20.39
N MET A 631 -35.28 4.98 -19.87
CA MET A 631 -35.67 5.52 -18.57
C MET A 631 -35.62 4.39 -17.52
N GLY A 632 -34.62 4.47 -16.63
CA GLY A 632 -34.52 3.56 -15.48
C GLY A 632 -35.67 3.73 -14.47
N CYS A 633 -35.60 3.00 -13.36
CA CYS A 633 -36.65 3.02 -12.33
C CYS A 633 -36.73 4.37 -11.59
N VAL A 634 -35.61 5.01 -11.30
CA VAL A 634 -35.57 6.30 -10.56
C VAL A 634 -36.34 7.40 -11.31
N PRO A 635 -36.02 7.71 -12.57
CA PRO A 635 -36.80 8.70 -13.33
C PRO A 635 -38.27 8.30 -13.51
N SER A 636 -38.55 7.00 -13.55
CA SER A 636 -39.90 6.51 -13.79
C SER A 636 -40.84 6.53 -12.58
N TYR A 637 -40.29 6.46 -11.36
CA TYR A 637 -41.10 6.27 -10.16
C TYR A 637 -40.74 7.20 -8.98
N LEU A 638 -39.49 7.71 -8.95
CA LEU A 638 -39.01 8.49 -7.81
C LEU A 638 -38.82 9.96 -8.15
N ASP A 639 -38.11 10.26 -9.24
CA ASP A 639 -37.86 11.64 -9.68
C ASP A 639 -38.41 11.85 -11.10
N MET A 640 -39.71 12.05 -11.16
CA MET A 640 -40.44 12.22 -12.42
C MET A 640 -40.05 13.47 -13.22
N LYS A 641 -39.34 14.44 -12.60
CA LYS A 641 -38.87 15.66 -13.26
C LYS A 641 -37.69 15.42 -14.18
N MET A 642 -36.93 14.35 -13.99
CA MET A 642 -35.75 14.05 -14.81
C MET A 642 -36.11 13.80 -16.28
N VAL A 643 -37.22 13.12 -16.56
CA VAL A 643 -37.61 12.80 -17.94
C VAL A 643 -37.97 14.01 -18.77
N PRO A 644 -38.86 14.91 -18.33
CA PRO A 644 -39.12 16.17 -19.04
C PRO A 644 -37.85 17.03 -19.21
N SER A 645 -36.94 17.02 -18.24
CA SER A 645 -35.68 17.77 -18.33
C SER A 645 -34.72 17.19 -19.38
N LEU A 646 -34.74 15.88 -19.63
CA LEU A 646 -33.97 15.23 -20.68
C LEU A 646 -34.60 15.39 -22.07
N LEU A 647 -35.92 15.36 -22.15
CA LEU A 647 -36.65 15.49 -23.44
C LEU A 647 -36.50 16.90 -24.06
N LYS A 648 -36.53 17.95 -23.23
CA LYS A 648 -36.39 19.34 -23.72
C LYS A 648 -35.15 19.60 -24.61
N PRO A 649 -33.92 19.26 -24.17
CA PRO A 649 -32.74 19.42 -25.03
C PRO A 649 -32.75 18.54 -26.28
N LEU A 650 -33.30 17.31 -26.19
CA LEU A 650 -33.43 16.43 -27.36
C LEU A 650 -34.37 17.02 -28.41
N ASP A 651 -35.52 17.56 -27.99
CA ASP A 651 -36.47 18.24 -28.85
C ASP A 651 -35.85 19.50 -29.45
N ALA A 652 -35.13 20.31 -28.66
CA ALA A 652 -34.43 21.48 -29.13
C ALA A 652 -33.34 21.17 -30.17
N ALA A 653 -32.65 20.07 -30.00
CA ALA A 653 -31.64 19.57 -30.93
C ALA A 653 -32.25 18.81 -32.13
N LYS A 654 -33.58 18.72 -32.25
CA LYS A 654 -34.31 17.97 -33.28
C LYS A 654 -33.89 16.51 -33.40
N VAL A 655 -33.51 15.89 -32.27
CA VAL A 655 -33.16 14.46 -32.22
C VAL A 655 -34.41 13.61 -32.25
N ASP A 656 -34.53 12.71 -33.22
CA ASP A 656 -35.61 11.73 -33.23
C ASP A 656 -35.42 10.70 -32.12
N ALA A 657 -35.97 11.00 -30.96
CA ALA A 657 -35.82 10.18 -29.75
C ALA A 657 -37.13 9.51 -29.36
N ARG A 658 -37.04 8.27 -28.92
CA ARG A 658 -38.12 7.51 -28.33
C ARG A 658 -37.77 7.09 -26.91
N ALA A 659 -38.62 7.45 -25.98
CA ALA A 659 -38.50 6.93 -24.59
C ALA A 659 -39.14 5.53 -24.49
N ARG A 660 -38.37 4.57 -24.00
CA ARG A 660 -38.85 3.19 -23.76
C ARG A 660 -38.46 2.68 -22.37
N ASN A 661 -39.43 2.00 -21.73
CA ASN A 661 -39.16 1.23 -20.53
C ASN A 661 -39.00 -0.25 -20.92
N PHE A 662 -37.89 -0.89 -20.50
CA PHE A 662 -37.63 -2.28 -20.75
C PHE A 662 -38.68 -3.15 -20.03
N THR A 663 -39.30 -4.09 -20.75
CA THR A 663 -40.01 -5.23 -20.17
C THR A 663 -39.27 -6.50 -20.54
N ARG A 664 -39.35 -7.55 -19.71
CA ARG A 664 -38.68 -8.85 -19.88
C ARG A 664 -38.90 -9.55 -21.25
N LYS A 665 -39.81 -9.04 -22.07
CA LYS A 665 -40.08 -9.53 -23.43
C LYS A 665 -39.27 -8.87 -24.54
N THR A 666 -38.31 -7.98 -24.20
CA THR A 666 -37.53 -7.18 -25.19
C THR A 666 -35.99 -7.28 -24.98
N LEU A 667 -35.56 -8.29 -24.22
CA LEU A 667 -34.16 -8.74 -24.15
C LEU A 667 -33.98 -10.01 -24.95
#